data_99c74aaa44b01b3931136faa6341b14a
#
_entry.id   99c74aaa44b01b3931136faa6341b14a
#
_cell.length_a   1.000
_cell.length_b   1.000
_cell.length_c   1.000
_cell.angle_alpha   90.00
_cell.angle_beta   90.00
_cell.angle_gamma   90.00
#
_symmetry.space_group_name_H-M   'P 1'
#
loop_
_entity.id
_entity.type
_entity.pdbx_description
1 polymer ?
#
loop_
_entity_poly.entity_id
_entity_poly.type
_entity_poly.pdbx_seq_one_letter_code
_entity_poly.pdbx_strand_id
1 'polypeptide(L)'
;MEQIRIEKLEKSFGIREIFSNVSFTIRQGERLALVGPNGAGKSTLMKCILGIEEHDAGIIVKDSSITIGYLQQDVNLGDASLEEEIQTAWADVQHLESQLQTLTTELEHRDATEQDMRRLSYLQERLEWLGGYDYEKQSQRIAYGLGFSDEDLKKKASEFSGGQKTRINLAKALVRRPDFLFLDEPTNHLDMPMLEWLEGYLKSYKGGIVIISHDRYFLDQVATEVVELAHHKVHTYKGNYSHFLKQREQQRVAYQRAYEKQQEHIRKTEEYIDKYRAGIKSKMARGRQSQLDRLERLEAPDQDREFTFTFPKPEMSADRVLMVEDVSIGYDLEHPVATHITTTLRRGDVVGLIGANGAGKSTLVKTIMGELNTLDGTITTGNRVQTGYFSQEHEELHPSWSVLQEIMAPYDMSEESARSVLGAFQFRGDDVFKLVGDLSGGERARVALLQLFLEGRNFLILDEPTNHLDIPTRETVEQALQQFDGTLLIISHDRYLLDAVAKRIVVLDNGSIEEFHGNYSYYKEKMLERSVLAAQQLEAEQTKRNNTPSNTAADANSNADVHQGASEIVMAAEQDTGHSEPISTPKKKTNSFMLEKELAKVESDIARYEATVKMYTVQLQDPSIQGDISEYERLSQELANTTSQLEALYDRWEHLSEEA
;
A
#
# COMPACT_ATOMS: atom_id res chain seq x y z
N MET A 1 1.75 -22.37 -18.28
CA MET A 1 1.52 -21.12 -17.56
C MET A 1 2.31 -20.05 -18.27
N GLU A 2 1.66 -19.01 -18.68
CA GLU A 2 2.29 -17.86 -19.32
C GLU A 2 3.17 -17.13 -18.32
N GLN A 3 4.34 -16.69 -18.78
CA GLN A 3 5.31 -15.99 -17.93
C GLN A 3 6.15 -14.99 -18.74
N ILE A 4 6.59 -13.94 -18.07
CA ILE A 4 7.59 -13.00 -18.57
C ILE A 4 8.86 -13.21 -17.76
N ARG A 5 9.96 -13.58 -18.41
CA ARG A 5 11.24 -13.85 -17.76
C ARG A 5 12.26 -12.80 -18.13
N ILE A 6 12.82 -12.16 -17.12
CA ILE A 6 13.86 -11.16 -17.22
C ILE A 6 15.17 -11.79 -16.79
N GLU A 7 16.21 -11.68 -17.60
CA GLU A 7 17.53 -12.27 -17.34
C GLU A 7 18.63 -11.23 -17.55
N LYS A 8 19.37 -10.92 -16.49
CA LYS A 8 20.55 -10.05 -16.48
C LYS A 8 20.33 -8.71 -17.19
N LEU A 9 19.17 -8.10 -16.95
CA LEU A 9 18.82 -6.82 -17.57
C LEU A 9 19.67 -5.71 -17.00
N GLU A 10 20.18 -4.81 -17.87
CA GLU A 10 21.01 -3.67 -17.52
C GLU A 10 20.50 -2.42 -18.22
N LYS A 11 20.55 -1.28 -17.54
CA LYS A 11 20.19 0.03 -18.08
C LYS A 11 21.01 1.14 -17.44
N SER A 12 21.52 2.05 -18.29
CA SER A 12 22.23 3.26 -17.89
C SER A 12 21.73 4.44 -18.72
N PHE A 13 21.80 5.63 -18.17
CA PHE A 13 21.63 6.88 -18.91
C PHE A 13 22.95 7.66 -18.90
N GLY A 14 23.68 7.59 -20.01
CA GLY A 14 25.02 8.14 -20.12
C GLY A 14 25.98 7.45 -19.14
N ILE A 15 26.50 8.18 -18.18
CA ILE A 15 27.41 7.64 -17.15
C ILE A 15 26.68 7.13 -15.89
N ARG A 16 25.38 7.36 -15.79
CA ARG A 16 24.57 7.00 -14.63
C ARG A 16 23.98 5.61 -14.84
N GLU A 17 24.48 4.63 -14.10
CA GLU A 17 23.90 3.30 -13.99
C GLU A 17 22.57 3.40 -13.24
N ILE A 18 21.51 2.79 -13.78
CA ILE A 18 20.18 2.74 -13.17
C ILE A 18 19.98 1.39 -12.50
N PHE A 19 20.23 0.31 -13.22
CA PHE A 19 20.23 -1.04 -12.66
C PHE A 19 21.12 -1.96 -13.49
N SER A 20 21.67 -2.99 -12.83
CA SER A 20 22.53 -3.99 -13.43
C SER A 20 22.22 -5.39 -12.95
N ASN A 21 22.40 -6.37 -13.84
CA ASN A 21 22.20 -7.80 -13.57
C ASN A 21 20.83 -8.15 -12.94
N VAL A 22 19.77 -7.48 -13.39
CA VAL A 22 18.40 -7.69 -12.90
C VAL A 22 17.83 -8.97 -13.49
N SER A 23 17.38 -9.90 -12.62
CA SER A 23 16.81 -11.18 -13.04
C SER A 23 15.66 -11.58 -12.14
N PHE A 24 14.46 -11.75 -12.69
CA PHE A 24 13.28 -12.29 -12.02
C PHE A 24 12.24 -12.75 -13.05
N THR A 25 11.17 -13.38 -12.59
CA THR A 25 10.11 -13.90 -13.45
C THR A 25 8.75 -13.46 -12.95
N ILE A 26 7.88 -13.06 -13.85
CA ILE A 26 6.48 -12.69 -13.58
C ILE A 26 5.62 -13.80 -14.15
N ARG A 27 4.77 -14.43 -13.32
CA ARG A 27 3.89 -15.52 -13.74
C ARG A 27 2.43 -15.10 -13.73
N GLN A 28 1.65 -15.73 -14.54
CA GLN A 28 0.21 -15.57 -14.56
C GLN A 28 -0.38 -15.93 -13.19
N GLY A 29 -1.29 -15.09 -12.68
CA GLY A 29 -1.89 -15.20 -11.34
C GLY A 29 -1.03 -14.65 -10.19
N GLU A 30 0.23 -14.28 -10.43
CA GLU A 30 1.07 -13.59 -9.44
C GLU A 30 0.80 -12.08 -9.43
N ARG A 31 0.83 -11.49 -8.25
CA ARG A 31 0.70 -10.05 -8.04
C ARG A 31 2.01 -9.53 -7.45
N LEU A 32 2.86 -8.98 -8.31
CA LEU A 32 4.21 -8.55 -7.99
C LEU A 32 4.21 -7.05 -7.68
N ALA A 33 4.64 -6.68 -6.49
CA ALA A 33 4.90 -5.28 -6.12
C ALA A 33 6.37 -4.93 -6.41
N LEU A 34 6.61 -3.91 -7.23
CA LEU A 34 7.94 -3.36 -7.49
C LEU A 34 8.18 -2.15 -6.58
N VAL A 35 9.04 -2.32 -5.58
CA VAL A 35 9.31 -1.30 -4.56
C VAL A 35 10.77 -0.81 -4.60
N GLY A 36 11.03 0.34 -3.99
CA GLY A 36 12.35 0.95 -3.91
C GLY A 36 12.26 2.48 -3.80
N PRO A 37 13.35 3.17 -3.46
CA PRO A 37 13.35 4.63 -3.31
C PRO A 37 13.02 5.35 -4.62
N ASN A 38 12.66 6.65 -4.51
CA ASN A 38 12.46 7.48 -5.70
C ASN A 38 13.77 7.62 -6.48
N GLY A 39 13.66 7.56 -7.81
CA GLY A 39 14.83 7.60 -8.69
C GLY A 39 15.63 6.31 -8.78
N ALA A 40 15.22 5.21 -8.12
CA ALA A 40 15.88 3.90 -8.23
C ALA A 40 15.71 3.24 -9.61
N GLY A 41 14.80 3.73 -10.46
CA GLY A 41 14.57 3.19 -11.81
C GLY A 41 13.39 2.23 -11.93
N LYS A 42 12.44 2.22 -10.98
CA LYS A 42 11.24 1.35 -10.99
C LYS A 42 10.44 1.48 -12.30
N SER A 43 10.02 2.70 -12.64
CA SER A 43 9.27 2.97 -13.87
C SER A 43 10.12 2.72 -15.13
N THR A 44 11.43 2.96 -15.08
CA THR A 44 12.36 2.64 -16.18
C THR A 44 12.42 1.12 -16.40
N LEU A 45 12.56 0.33 -15.32
CA LEU A 45 12.55 -1.13 -15.39
C LEU A 45 11.23 -1.64 -15.98
N MET A 46 10.11 -1.10 -15.53
CA MET A 46 8.79 -1.42 -16.09
C MET A 46 8.71 -1.08 -17.58
N LYS A 47 9.16 0.10 -18.00
CA LYS A 47 9.18 0.51 -19.42
C LYS A 47 10.09 -0.37 -20.28
N CYS A 48 11.24 -0.82 -19.76
CA CYS A 48 12.09 -1.80 -20.44
C CYS A 48 11.39 -3.14 -20.64
N ILE A 49 10.68 -3.66 -19.62
CA ILE A 49 9.91 -4.92 -19.73
C ILE A 49 8.81 -4.82 -20.78
N LEU A 50 8.17 -3.65 -20.86
CA LEU A 50 7.13 -3.35 -21.86
C LEU A 50 7.70 -3.18 -23.27
N GLY A 51 8.99 -2.89 -23.42
CA GLY A 51 9.63 -2.58 -24.70
C GLY A 51 9.40 -1.13 -25.15
N ILE A 52 8.99 -0.26 -24.23
CA ILE A 52 8.83 1.19 -24.46
C ILE A 52 10.21 1.88 -24.38
N GLU A 53 11.07 1.40 -23.49
CA GLU A 53 12.44 1.88 -23.30
C GLU A 53 13.42 0.77 -23.69
N GLU A 54 14.48 1.09 -24.42
CA GLU A 54 15.53 0.14 -24.76
C GLU A 54 16.43 -0.14 -23.55
N HIS A 55 16.84 -1.39 -23.36
CA HIS A 55 17.82 -1.81 -22.35
C HIS A 55 19.19 -1.99 -23.00
N ASP A 56 20.27 -1.86 -22.19
CA ASP A 56 21.63 -1.89 -22.70
C ASP A 56 22.16 -3.33 -22.82
N ALA A 57 21.76 -4.22 -21.90
CA ALA A 57 22.13 -5.64 -21.91
C ALA A 57 21.04 -6.50 -21.24
N GLY A 58 21.13 -7.81 -21.44
CA GLY A 58 20.18 -8.78 -20.90
C GLY A 58 19.13 -9.23 -21.91
N ILE A 59 18.17 -10.04 -21.46
CA ILE A 59 17.15 -10.63 -22.32
C ILE A 59 15.79 -10.61 -21.58
N ILE A 60 14.75 -10.22 -22.30
CA ILE A 60 13.36 -10.33 -21.86
C ILE A 60 12.66 -11.37 -22.73
N VAL A 61 12.27 -12.48 -22.12
CA VAL A 61 11.58 -13.58 -22.81
C VAL A 61 10.10 -13.54 -22.48
N LYS A 62 9.29 -13.32 -23.49
CA LYS A 62 7.82 -13.40 -23.41
C LYS A 62 7.27 -14.07 -24.69
N ASP A 63 6.17 -14.78 -24.55
CA ASP A 63 5.47 -15.34 -25.72
C ASP A 63 4.82 -14.20 -26.52
N SER A 64 4.80 -14.31 -27.84
CA SER A 64 4.18 -13.32 -28.73
C SER A 64 2.65 -13.27 -28.63
N SER A 65 2.03 -14.30 -28.07
CA SER A 65 0.58 -14.37 -27.82
C SER A 65 0.14 -13.59 -26.57
N ILE A 66 1.07 -13.24 -25.66
CA ILE A 66 0.78 -12.58 -24.41
C ILE A 66 0.33 -11.13 -24.65
N THR A 67 -0.84 -10.81 -24.15
CA THR A 67 -1.36 -9.43 -24.14
C THR A 67 -0.93 -8.70 -22.87
N ILE A 68 -0.47 -7.47 -23.03
CA ILE A 68 0.00 -6.63 -21.92
C ILE A 68 -0.83 -5.34 -21.88
N GLY A 69 -1.39 -5.05 -20.72
CA GLY A 69 -2.01 -3.76 -20.39
C GLY A 69 -1.05 -2.91 -19.57
N TYR A 70 -0.94 -1.64 -19.91
CA TYR A 70 -0.11 -0.69 -19.20
C TYR A 70 -0.88 0.58 -18.89
N LEU A 71 -0.83 1.02 -17.63
CA LEU A 71 -1.37 2.31 -17.22
C LEU A 71 -0.34 3.41 -17.51
N GLN A 72 -0.59 4.20 -18.55
CA GLN A 72 0.22 5.38 -18.86
C GLN A 72 -0.19 6.57 -18.00
N GLN A 73 0.79 7.34 -17.53
CA GLN A 73 0.54 8.55 -16.71
C GLN A 73 0.00 9.73 -17.54
N ASP A 74 0.46 9.88 -18.78
CA ASP A 74 0.06 10.97 -19.66
C ASP A 74 -0.65 10.43 -20.92
N VAL A 75 -1.97 10.63 -21.00
CA VAL A 75 -2.75 10.31 -22.19
C VAL A 75 -3.59 11.52 -22.58
N ASN A 76 -3.40 11.99 -23.80
CA ASN A 76 -4.33 12.93 -24.42
C ASN A 76 -5.60 12.16 -24.82
N LEU A 77 -6.67 12.39 -24.07
CA LEU A 77 -8.00 11.91 -24.39
C LEU A 77 -8.64 12.84 -25.41
N GLY A 78 -9.35 12.26 -26.40
CA GLY A 78 -10.04 12.99 -27.43
C GLY A 78 -11.34 13.69 -26.95
N ASP A 79 -12.11 14.19 -27.93
CA ASP A 79 -13.42 14.81 -27.68
C ASP A 79 -14.58 13.78 -27.62
N ALA A 80 -14.27 12.49 -27.64
CA ALA A 80 -15.25 11.43 -27.48
C ALA A 80 -15.84 11.43 -26.06
N SER A 81 -17.03 10.89 -25.88
CA SER A 81 -17.62 10.68 -24.54
C SER A 81 -16.79 9.67 -23.76
N LEU A 82 -16.89 9.70 -22.41
CA LEU A 82 -16.22 8.72 -21.57
C LEU A 82 -16.64 7.28 -21.92
N GLU A 83 -17.92 7.06 -22.22
CA GLU A 83 -18.43 5.76 -22.64
C GLU A 83 -17.76 5.30 -23.94
N GLU A 84 -17.69 6.16 -24.97
CA GLU A 84 -17.02 5.86 -26.24
C GLU A 84 -15.52 5.59 -26.02
N GLU A 85 -14.84 6.35 -25.16
CA GLU A 85 -13.44 6.14 -24.81
C GLU A 85 -13.20 4.77 -24.15
N ILE A 86 -14.08 4.35 -23.25
CA ILE A 86 -14.02 3.02 -22.64
C ILE A 86 -14.32 1.93 -23.69
N GLN A 87 -15.25 2.19 -24.62
CA GLN A 87 -15.59 1.26 -25.70
C GLN A 87 -14.40 1.01 -26.66
N THR A 88 -13.49 1.96 -26.82
CA THR A 88 -12.26 1.72 -27.60
C THR A 88 -11.40 0.57 -27.03
N ALA A 89 -11.55 0.28 -25.74
CA ALA A 89 -10.85 -0.84 -25.11
C ALA A 89 -11.38 -2.22 -25.56
N TRP A 90 -12.54 -2.27 -26.20
CA TRP A 90 -13.17 -3.53 -26.67
C TRP A 90 -12.85 -3.90 -28.12
N ALA A 91 -12.05 -3.11 -28.80
CA ALA A 91 -11.72 -3.39 -30.21
C ALA A 91 -11.22 -4.85 -30.42
N ASP A 92 -10.42 -5.35 -29.47
CA ASP A 92 -9.91 -6.72 -29.51
C ASP A 92 -11.03 -7.76 -29.30
N VAL A 93 -11.99 -7.49 -28.41
CA VAL A 93 -13.16 -8.36 -28.15
C VAL A 93 -14.06 -8.41 -29.37
N GLN A 94 -14.40 -7.26 -29.96
CA GLN A 94 -15.21 -7.16 -31.16
C GLN A 94 -14.56 -7.88 -32.36
N HIS A 95 -13.24 -7.81 -32.44
CA HIS A 95 -12.48 -8.54 -33.48
C HIS A 95 -12.57 -10.05 -33.27
N LEU A 96 -12.44 -10.53 -32.04
CA LEU A 96 -12.59 -11.97 -31.70
C LEU A 96 -14.02 -12.45 -31.94
N GLU A 97 -15.04 -11.68 -31.57
CA GLU A 97 -16.44 -12.00 -31.88
C GLU A 97 -16.70 -12.12 -33.39
N SER A 98 -16.17 -11.16 -34.15
CA SER A 98 -16.24 -11.19 -35.62
C SER A 98 -15.56 -12.42 -36.21
N GLN A 99 -14.38 -12.79 -35.69
CA GLN A 99 -13.68 -14.01 -36.13
C GLN A 99 -14.46 -15.28 -35.78
N LEU A 100 -15.02 -15.32 -34.54
CA LEU A 100 -15.83 -16.44 -34.09
C LEU A 100 -17.08 -16.62 -34.97
N GLN A 101 -17.80 -15.51 -35.23
CA GLN A 101 -18.98 -15.49 -36.08
C GLN A 101 -18.65 -15.94 -37.52
N THR A 102 -17.56 -15.40 -38.09
CA THR A 102 -17.11 -15.77 -39.42
C THR A 102 -16.80 -17.28 -39.50
N LEU A 103 -16.02 -17.82 -38.55
CA LEU A 103 -15.68 -19.22 -38.50
C LEU A 103 -16.91 -20.09 -38.31
N THR A 104 -17.85 -19.71 -37.45
CA THR A 104 -19.11 -20.43 -37.23
C THR A 104 -19.94 -20.49 -38.52
N THR A 105 -20.08 -19.36 -39.24
CA THR A 105 -20.79 -19.29 -40.52
C THR A 105 -20.14 -20.14 -41.60
N GLU A 106 -18.81 -20.15 -41.65
CA GLU A 106 -18.06 -21.04 -42.57
C GLU A 106 -18.33 -22.52 -42.28
N LEU A 107 -18.37 -22.89 -40.99
CA LEU A 107 -18.61 -24.28 -40.58
C LEU A 107 -20.08 -24.75 -40.78
N GLU A 108 -21.03 -23.84 -40.93
CA GLU A 108 -22.39 -24.16 -41.34
C GLU A 108 -22.47 -24.67 -42.80
N HIS A 109 -21.45 -24.30 -43.62
CA HIS A 109 -21.45 -24.59 -45.05
C HIS A 109 -20.40 -25.62 -45.50
N ARG A 110 -19.53 -26.10 -44.57
CA ARG A 110 -18.52 -27.12 -44.82
C ARG A 110 -18.26 -27.97 -43.57
N ASP A 111 -17.74 -29.17 -43.78
CA ASP A 111 -17.31 -30.04 -42.69
C ASP A 111 -16.12 -29.41 -41.93
N ALA A 112 -16.19 -29.51 -40.60
CA ALA A 112 -15.17 -28.96 -39.70
C ALA A 112 -13.90 -29.84 -39.76
N THR A 113 -12.75 -29.21 -39.95
CA THR A 113 -11.45 -29.88 -39.79
C THR A 113 -11.01 -29.85 -38.32
N GLU A 114 -10.06 -30.72 -37.95
CA GLU A 114 -9.49 -30.71 -36.60
C GLU A 114 -8.87 -29.34 -36.23
N GLN A 115 -8.30 -28.66 -37.23
CA GLN A 115 -7.71 -27.32 -37.07
C GLN A 115 -8.78 -26.25 -36.82
N ASP A 116 -9.94 -26.34 -37.48
CA ASP A 116 -11.07 -25.45 -37.25
C ASP A 116 -11.62 -25.60 -35.83
N MET A 117 -11.76 -26.84 -35.37
CA MET A 117 -12.24 -27.11 -34.01
C MET A 117 -11.28 -26.56 -32.94
N ARG A 118 -9.96 -26.70 -33.13
CA ARG A 118 -8.96 -26.10 -32.23
C ARG A 118 -9.04 -24.58 -32.24
N ARG A 119 -9.22 -23.97 -33.42
CA ARG A 119 -9.37 -22.51 -33.55
C ARG A 119 -10.67 -22.04 -32.91
N LEU A 120 -11.76 -22.77 -33.08
CA LEU A 120 -13.05 -22.46 -32.45
C LEU A 120 -12.94 -22.49 -30.92
N SER A 121 -12.36 -23.55 -30.36
CA SER A 121 -12.14 -23.66 -28.91
C SER A 121 -11.26 -22.50 -28.38
N TYR A 122 -10.17 -22.17 -29.07
CA TYR A 122 -9.31 -21.06 -28.70
C TYR A 122 -10.05 -19.71 -28.69
N LEU A 123 -10.84 -19.42 -29.74
CA LEU A 123 -11.60 -18.17 -29.82
C LEU A 123 -12.67 -18.09 -28.73
N GLN A 124 -13.35 -19.21 -28.43
CA GLN A 124 -14.34 -19.28 -27.35
C GLN A 124 -13.70 -19.08 -25.96
N GLU A 125 -12.62 -19.83 -25.66
CA GLU A 125 -11.88 -19.69 -24.40
C GLU A 125 -11.35 -18.27 -24.23
N ARG A 126 -10.83 -17.66 -25.30
CA ARG A 126 -10.31 -16.29 -25.24
C ARG A 126 -11.41 -15.27 -25.02
N LEU A 127 -12.56 -15.42 -25.68
CA LEU A 127 -13.71 -14.56 -25.51
C LEU A 127 -14.26 -14.66 -24.07
N GLU A 128 -14.34 -15.87 -23.53
CA GLU A 128 -14.76 -16.13 -22.15
C GLU A 128 -13.78 -15.50 -21.13
N TRP A 129 -12.46 -15.63 -21.38
CA TRP A 129 -11.43 -14.94 -20.59
C TRP A 129 -11.64 -13.43 -20.54
N LEU A 130 -11.98 -12.81 -21.68
CA LEU A 130 -12.21 -11.36 -21.80
C LEU A 130 -13.56 -10.90 -21.20
N GLY A 131 -14.39 -11.83 -20.71
CA GLY A 131 -15.66 -11.53 -20.05
C GLY A 131 -16.89 -11.94 -20.84
N GLY A 132 -16.73 -12.63 -21.95
CA GLY A 132 -17.85 -13.12 -22.76
C GLY A 132 -18.70 -11.99 -23.33
N TYR A 133 -20.00 -12.22 -23.38
CA TYR A 133 -20.99 -11.25 -23.89
C TYR A 133 -21.39 -10.18 -22.85
N ASP A 134 -20.86 -10.23 -21.60
CA ASP A 134 -21.19 -9.27 -20.53
C ASP A 134 -20.16 -8.12 -20.37
N TYR A 135 -19.29 -7.93 -21.36
CA TYR A 135 -18.21 -6.93 -21.31
C TYR A 135 -18.73 -5.49 -21.13
N GLU A 136 -19.90 -5.13 -21.66
CA GLU A 136 -20.52 -3.82 -21.46
C GLU A 136 -20.85 -3.57 -19.98
N LYS A 137 -21.55 -4.54 -19.35
CA LYS A 137 -21.89 -4.44 -17.91
C LYS A 137 -20.64 -4.40 -17.03
N GLN A 138 -19.62 -5.16 -17.42
CA GLN A 138 -18.35 -5.17 -16.68
C GLN A 138 -17.64 -3.82 -16.80
N SER A 139 -17.66 -3.19 -17.97
CA SER A 139 -17.07 -1.87 -18.17
C SER A 139 -17.80 -0.79 -17.37
N GLN A 140 -19.13 -0.83 -17.33
CA GLN A 140 -19.90 0.05 -16.45
C GLN A 140 -19.56 -0.19 -14.97
N ARG A 141 -19.46 -1.44 -14.54
CA ARG A 141 -19.04 -1.80 -13.17
C ARG A 141 -17.64 -1.27 -12.82
N ILE A 142 -16.70 -1.33 -13.76
CA ILE A 142 -15.36 -0.76 -13.57
C ILE A 142 -15.43 0.77 -13.50
N ALA A 143 -16.20 1.42 -14.37
CA ALA A 143 -16.38 2.87 -14.34
C ALA A 143 -16.98 3.34 -13.00
N TYR A 144 -18.06 2.70 -12.53
CA TYR A 144 -18.68 3.01 -11.23
C TYR A 144 -17.72 2.76 -10.06
N GLY A 145 -16.97 1.65 -10.10
CA GLY A 145 -15.95 1.34 -9.09
C GLY A 145 -14.83 2.37 -9.00
N LEU A 146 -14.56 3.08 -10.10
CA LEU A 146 -13.62 4.20 -10.16
C LEU A 146 -14.29 5.58 -9.97
N GLY A 147 -15.56 5.59 -9.49
CA GLY A 147 -16.25 6.79 -9.06
C GLY A 147 -16.83 7.64 -10.19
N PHE A 148 -17.10 7.06 -11.37
CA PHE A 148 -17.84 7.73 -12.43
C PHE A 148 -19.33 7.45 -12.29
N SER A 149 -20.15 8.47 -12.56
CA SER A 149 -21.61 8.39 -12.59
C SER A 149 -22.14 8.18 -14.01
N ASP A 150 -23.45 7.88 -14.14
CA ASP A 150 -24.13 7.82 -15.45
C ASP A 150 -24.06 9.14 -16.22
N GLU A 151 -24.01 10.26 -15.50
CA GLU A 151 -23.84 11.58 -16.12
C GLU A 151 -22.42 11.76 -16.65
N ASP A 152 -21.42 11.26 -15.91
CA ASP A 152 -20.02 11.34 -16.32
C ASP A 152 -19.75 10.51 -17.57
N LEU A 153 -20.39 9.35 -17.73
CA LEU A 153 -20.25 8.51 -18.92
C LEU A 153 -20.59 9.25 -20.21
N LYS A 154 -21.51 10.24 -20.15
CA LYS A 154 -21.95 11.05 -21.29
C LYS A 154 -21.11 12.29 -21.56
N LYS A 155 -20.24 12.70 -20.59
CA LYS A 155 -19.36 13.86 -20.73
C LYS A 155 -18.21 13.55 -21.65
N LYS A 156 -17.68 14.58 -22.32
CA LYS A 156 -16.48 14.45 -23.15
C LYS A 156 -15.25 14.17 -22.29
N ALA A 157 -14.43 13.24 -22.71
CA ALA A 157 -13.20 12.86 -22.00
C ALA A 157 -12.20 14.03 -21.85
N SER A 158 -12.22 15.00 -22.77
CA SER A 158 -11.40 16.22 -22.69
C SER A 158 -11.78 17.15 -21.54
N GLU A 159 -13.04 17.13 -21.06
CA GLU A 159 -13.57 18.02 -20.02
C GLU A 159 -13.18 17.60 -18.59
N PHE A 160 -12.67 16.38 -18.43
CA PHE A 160 -12.28 15.86 -17.12
C PHE A 160 -10.94 16.47 -16.64
N SER A 161 -10.82 16.58 -15.31
CA SER A 161 -9.58 17.00 -14.66
C SER A 161 -8.43 16.01 -14.88
N GLY A 162 -7.18 16.41 -14.64
CA GLY A 162 -6.01 15.53 -14.79
C GLY A 162 -6.15 14.23 -14.01
N GLY A 163 -6.54 14.28 -12.73
CA GLY A 163 -6.75 13.10 -11.90
C GLY A 163 -7.90 12.20 -12.40
N GLN A 164 -8.98 12.82 -12.94
CA GLN A 164 -10.06 12.05 -13.55
C GLN A 164 -9.60 11.36 -14.85
N LYS A 165 -8.77 12.04 -15.66
CA LYS A 165 -8.18 11.43 -16.87
C LYS A 165 -7.29 10.22 -16.54
N THR A 166 -6.53 10.29 -15.44
CA THR A 166 -5.77 9.12 -14.95
C THR A 166 -6.69 7.96 -14.58
N ARG A 167 -7.84 8.24 -13.93
CA ARG A 167 -8.86 7.22 -13.62
C ARG A 167 -9.51 6.61 -14.87
N ILE A 168 -9.74 7.42 -15.92
CA ILE A 168 -10.24 6.93 -17.21
C ILE A 168 -9.25 5.96 -17.84
N ASN A 169 -7.95 6.27 -17.81
CA ASN A 169 -6.91 5.39 -18.32
C ASN A 169 -6.81 4.09 -17.52
N LEU A 170 -6.96 4.18 -16.20
CA LEU A 170 -7.04 2.98 -15.35
C LEU A 170 -8.24 2.13 -15.74
N ALA A 171 -9.43 2.73 -15.92
CA ALA A 171 -10.62 2.01 -16.38
C ALA A 171 -10.37 1.27 -17.71
N LYS A 172 -9.78 1.95 -18.70
CA LYS A 172 -9.42 1.35 -20.01
C LYS A 172 -8.46 0.17 -19.87
N ALA A 173 -7.44 0.29 -19.00
CA ALA A 173 -6.48 -0.77 -18.76
C ALA A 173 -7.13 -2.00 -18.08
N LEU A 174 -8.06 -1.79 -17.13
CA LEU A 174 -8.77 -2.85 -16.44
C LEU A 174 -9.81 -3.56 -17.32
N VAL A 175 -10.51 -2.80 -18.16
CA VAL A 175 -11.54 -3.31 -19.09
C VAL A 175 -10.95 -4.29 -20.10
N ARG A 176 -9.75 -4.04 -20.61
CA ARG A 176 -9.07 -4.90 -21.61
C ARG A 176 -8.75 -6.30 -21.11
N ARG A 177 -8.69 -6.51 -19.79
CA ARG A 177 -8.32 -7.80 -19.17
C ARG A 177 -7.11 -8.48 -19.82
N PRO A 178 -5.95 -7.83 -19.92
CA PRO A 178 -4.77 -8.41 -20.53
C PRO A 178 -4.24 -9.59 -19.71
N ASP A 179 -3.39 -10.44 -20.29
CA ASP A 179 -2.75 -11.55 -19.58
C ASP A 179 -1.81 -11.05 -18.49
N PHE A 180 -1.18 -9.88 -18.72
CA PHE A 180 -0.35 -9.19 -17.74
C PHE A 180 -0.72 -7.70 -17.67
N LEU A 181 -0.99 -7.23 -16.45
CA LEU A 181 -1.36 -5.85 -16.16
C LEU A 181 -0.22 -5.14 -15.41
N PHE A 182 0.27 -4.03 -15.98
CA PHE A 182 1.31 -3.20 -15.42
C PHE A 182 0.73 -1.87 -14.96
N LEU A 183 0.82 -1.60 -13.66
CA LEU A 183 0.24 -0.43 -13.01
C LEU A 183 1.34 0.41 -12.36
N ASP A 184 1.55 1.62 -12.86
CA ASP A 184 2.48 2.60 -12.29
C ASP A 184 1.69 3.66 -11.52
N GLU A 185 1.79 3.63 -10.17
CA GLU A 185 1.08 4.49 -9.22
C GLU A 185 -0.45 4.54 -9.44
N PRO A 186 -1.15 3.38 -9.47
CA PRO A 186 -2.60 3.34 -9.73
C PRO A 186 -3.43 3.92 -8.59
N THR A 187 -2.85 4.11 -7.42
CA THR A 187 -3.50 4.63 -6.22
C THR A 187 -3.61 6.15 -6.19
N ASN A 188 -2.84 6.84 -7.06
CA ASN A 188 -2.88 8.29 -7.13
C ASN A 188 -4.26 8.78 -7.61
N HIS A 189 -4.79 9.81 -6.97
CA HIS A 189 -6.10 10.43 -7.24
C HIS A 189 -7.32 9.53 -6.96
N LEU A 190 -7.15 8.39 -6.27
CA LEU A 190 -8.24 7.55 -5.80
C LEU A 190 -8.55 7.87 -4.34
N ASP A 191 -9.83 7.97 -4.03
CA ASP A 191 -10.30 8.04 -2.64
C ASP A 191 -10.45 6.64 -2.00
N MET A 192 -10.77 6.59 -0.72
CA MET A 192 -10.88 5.34 0.03
C MET A 192 -11.84 4.31 -0.60
N PRO A 193 -13.07 4.66 -1.00
CA PRO A 193 -13.99 3.72 -1.65
C PRO A 193 -13.45 3.15 -2.96
N MET A 194 -12.83 3.99 -3.79
CA MET A 194 -12.23 3.56 -5.06
C MET A 194 -11.02 2.64 -4.83
N LEU A 195 -10.18 2.95 -3.83
CA LEU A 195 -9.04 2.10 -3.44
C LEU A 195 -9.51 0.71 -3.00
N GLU A 196 -10.52 0.64 -2.13
CA GLU A 196 -11.08 -0.64 -1.67
C GLU A 196 -11.70 -1.45 -2.81
N TRP A 197 -12.39 -0.78 -3.72
CA TRP A 197 -12.91 -1.43 -4.91
C TRP A 197 -11.78 -1.97 -5.80
N LEU A 198 -10.74 -1.18 -6.04
CA LEU A 198 -9.58 -1.59 -6.85
C LEU A 198 -8.86 -2.78 -6.22
N GLU A 199 -8.65 -2.77 -4.91
CA GLU A 199 -8.08 -3.90 -4.17
C GLU A 199 -8.89 -5.19 -4.40
N GLY A 200 -10.21 -5.12 -4.26
CA GLY A 200 -11.11 -6.24 -4.49
C GLY A 200 -11.03 -6.76 -5.93
N TYR A 201 -11.00 -5.85 -6.90
CA TYR A 201 -10.86 -6.19 -8.32
C TYR A 201 -9.54 -6.90 -8.60
N LEU A 202 -8.40 -6.34 -8.15
CA LEU A 202 -7.07 -6.90 -8.40
C LEU A 202 -6.84 -8.24 -7.66
N LYS A 203 -7.45 -8.44 -6.48
CA LYS A 203 -7.44 -9.74 -5.78
C LYS A 203 -8.11 -10.84 -6.59
N SER A 204 -9.16 -10.51 -7.32
CA SER A 204 -9.92 -11.45 -8.16
C SER A 204 -9.35 -11.59 -9.59
N TYR A 205 -8.35 -10.80 -9.94
CA TYR A 205 -7.76 -10.81 -11.28
C TYR A 205 -6.97 -12.09 -11.53
N LYS A 206 -7.25 -12.76 -12.65
CA LYS A 206 -6.65 -14.07 -12.98
C LYS A 206 -5.31 -13.96 -13.72
N GLY A 207 -5.02 -12.82 -14.34
CA GLY A 207 -3.75 -12.55 -15.02
C GLY A 207 -2.61 -12.24 -14.07
N GLY A 208 -1.39 -12.05 -14.57
CA GLY A 208 -0.25 -11.55 -13.82
C GLY A 208 -0.36 -10.03 -13.62
N ILE A 209 0.06 -9.52 -12.48
CA ILE A 209 0.03 -8.09 -12.18
C ILE A 209 1.42 -7.64 -11.73
N VAL A 210 1.86 -6.49 -12.24
CA VAL A 210 3.04 -5.77 -11.75
C VAL A 210 2.60 -4.39 -11.30
N ILE A 211 2.86 -4.04 -10.04
CA ILE A 211 2.40 -2.81 -9.42
C ILE A 211 3.61 -2.03 -8.89
N ILE A 212 3.70 -0.76 -9.26
CA ILE A 212 4.50 0.24 -8.54
C ILE A 212 3.52 1.09 -7.76
N SER A 213 3.65 1.17 -6.45
CA SER A 213 2.87 2.07 -5.61
C SER A 213 3.62 2.48 -4.36
N HIS A 214 3.31 3.67 -3.87
CA HIS A 214 3.76 4.17 -2.58
C HIS A 214 2.71 3.98 -1.47
N ASP A 215 1.54 3.43 -1.78
CA ASP A 215 0.54 3.04 -0.79
C ASP A 215 0.86 1.65 -0.22
N ARG A 216 1.45 1.63 0.98
CA ARG A 216 1.84 0.40 1.69
C ARG A 216 0.66 -0.50 2.01
N TYR A 217 -0.49 0.07 2.37
CA TYR A 217 -1.69 -0.69 2.69
C TYR A 217 -2.22 -1.41 1.45
N PHE A 218 -2.29 -0.70 0.33
CA PHE A 218 -2.69 -1.26 -0.95
C PHE A 218 -1.75 -2.41 -1.37
N LEU A 219 -0.44 -2.22 -1.26
CA LEU A 219 0.54 -3.27 -1.56
C LEU A 219 0.38 -4.48 -0.63
N ASP A 220 0.11 -4.25 0.66
CA ASP A 220 -0.09 -5.32 1.63
C ASP A 220 -1.34 -6.15 1.34
N GLN A 221 -2.41 -5.50 0.86
CA GLN A 221 -3.66 -6.16 0.50
C GLN A 221 -3.60 -6.93 -0.83
N VAL A 222 -2.82 -6.46 -1.81
CA VAL A 222 -2.86 -6.99 -3.18
C VAL A 222 -1.66 -7.88 -3.50
N ALA A 223 -0.44 -7.52 -3.08
CA ALA A 223 0.77 -8.20 -3.48
C ALA A 223 0.90 -9.62 -2.89
N THR A 224 1.38 -10.55 -3.72
CA THR A 224 1.78 -11.90 -3.32
C THR A 224 3.29 -12.10 -3.34
N GLU A 225 4.00 -11.22 -4.02
CA GLU A 225 5.45 -11.20 -4.13
C GLU A 225 5.94 -9.75 -4.22
N VAL A 226 7.08 -9.45 -3.60
CA VAL A 226 7.69 -8.12 -3.61
C VAL A 226 9.07 -8.20 -4.26
N VAL A 227 9.32 -7.32 -5.23
CA VAL A 227 10.61 -7.14 -5.88
C VAL A 227 11.15 -5.78 -5.47
N GLU A 228 12.21 -5.77 -4.69
CA GLU A 228 12.88 -4.54 -4.25
C GLU A 228 14.00 -4.18 -5.23
N LEU A 229 13.95 -2.97 -5.79
CA LEU A 229 15.02 -2.37 -6.58
C LEU A 229 15.79 -1.39 -5.69
N ALA A 230 16.97 -1.81 -5.23
CA ALA A 230 17.84 -1.03 -4.37
C ALA A 230 19.31 -1.23 -4.76
N HIS A 231 20.13 -0.18 -4.65
CA HIS A 231 21.58 -0.22 -4.99
C HIS A 231 21.85 -0.85 -6.36
N HIS A 232 21.05 -0.46 -7.36
CA HIS A 232 21.13 -0.95 -8.76
C HIS A 232 20.84 -2.46 -8.94
N LYS A 233 20.39 -3.16 -7.89
CA LYS A 233 20.12 -4.60 -7.89
C LYS A 233 18.66 -4.88 -7.49
N VAL A 234 18.22 -6.08 -7.82
CA VAL A 234 16.90 -6.56 -7.49
C VAL A 234 16.98 -7.69 -6.47
N HIS A 235 16.13 -7.63 -5.46
CA HIS A 235 15.89 -8.69 -4.48
C HIS A 235 14.41 -9.05 -4.49
N THR A 236 14.13 -10.35 -4.52
CA THR A 236 12.76 -10.88 -4.57
C THR A 236 12.40 -11.50 -3.23
N TYR A 237 11.20 -11.16 -2.73
CA TYR A 237 10.67 -11.63 -1.44
C TYR A 237 9.28 -12.21 -1.65
N LYS A 238 9.03 -13.41 -1.13
CA LYS A 238 7.70 -14.03 -1.18
C LYS A 238 6.83 -13.50 -0.06
N GLY A 239 5.56 -13.28 -0.36
CA GLY A 239 4.57 -12.77 0.57
C GLY A 239 4.16 -11.33 0.25
N ASN A 240 3.32 -10.77 1.13
CA ASN A 240 2.84 -9.39 1.03
C ASN A 240 3.88 -8.37 1.52
N TYR A 241 3.51 -7.10 1.49
CA TYR A 241 4.41 -6.00 1.88
C TYR A 241 4.88 -6.09 3.33
N SER A 242 4.01 -6.47 4.27
CA SER A 242 4.36 -6.67 5.69
C SER A 242 5.36 -7.81 5.90
N HIS A 243 5.23 -8.90 5.14
CA HIS A 243 6.22 -9.99 5.15
C HIS A 243 7.57 -9.55 4.58
N PHE A 244 7.56 -8.79 3.49
CA PHE A 244 8.77 -8.19 2.92
C PHE A 244 9.53 -7.37 3.96
N LEU A 245 8.84 -6.44 4.68
CA LEU A 245 9.49 -5.62 5.70
C LEU A 245 10.17 -6.47 6.79
N LYS A 246 9.51 -7.53 7.25
CA LYS A 246 10.08 -8.45 8.25
C LYS A 246 11.32 -9.18 7.71
N GLN A 247 11.26 -9.70 6.48
CA GLN A 247 12.37 -10.41 5.86
C GLN A 247 13.55 -9.47 5.59
N ARG A 248 13.28 -8.25 5.09
CA ARG A 248 14.29 -7.21 4.86
C ARG A 248 15.01 -6.85 6.16
N GLU A 249 14.26 -6.63 7.24
CA GLU A 249 14.85 -6.31 8.55
C GLU A 249 15.71 -7.46 9.09
N GLN A 250 15.26 -8.70 8.97
CA GLN A 250 16.05 -9.87 9.35
C GLN A 250 17.34 -9.97 8.53
N GLN A 251 17.30 -9.73 7.23
CA GLN A 251 18.47 -9.73 6.36
C GLN A 251 19.43 -8.58 6.73
N ARG A 252 18.90 -7.39 7.03
CA ARG A 252 19.68 -6.22 7.47
C ARG A 252 20.45 -6.53 8.76
N VAL A 253 19.76 -7.07 9.77
CA VAL A 253 20.40 -7.45 11.04
C VAL A 253 21.45 -8.55 10.84
N ALA A 254 21.17 -9.53 9.98
CA ALA A 254 22.14 -10.58 9.67
C ALA A 254 23.37 -10.04 8.95
N TYR A 255 23.17 -9.13 7.98
CA TYR A 255 24.26 -8.47 7.26
C TYR A 255 25.10 -7.59 8.19
N GLN A 256 24.47 -6.81 9.06
CA GLN A 256 25.15 -6.00 10.08
C GLN A 256 26.06 -6.86 10.97
N ARG A 257 25.55 -7.97 11.48
CA ARG A 257 26.34 -8.91 12.30
C ARG A 257 27.51 -9.53 11.52
N ALA A 258 27.27 -9.88 10.25
CA ALA A 258 28.33 -10.42 9.40
C ALA A 258 29.45 -9.38 9.14
N TYR A 259 29.05 -8.12 8.88
CA TYR A 259 29.98 -6.99 8.71
C TYR A 259 30.79 -6.75 9.97
N GLU A 260 30.16 -6.64 11.14
CA GLU A 260 30.86 -6.43 12.43
C GLU A 260 31.84 -7.55 12.73
N LYS A 261 31.45 -8.81 12.50
CA LYS A 261 32.31 -9.97 12.67
C LYS A 261 33.51 -9.94 11.70
N GLN A 262 33.26 -9.52 10.45
CA GLN A 262 34.37 -9.36 9.48
C GLN A 262 35.32 -8.23 9.89
N GLN A 263 34.80 -7.08 10.33
CA GLN A 263 35.62 -5.95 10.77
C GLN A 263 36.46 -6.33 12.01
N GLU A 264 35.87 -7.06 12.95
CA GLU A 264 36.63 -7.57 14.11
C GLU A 264 37.73 -8.54 13.70
N HIS A 265 37.46 -9.43 12.73
CA HIS A 265 38.47 -10.34 12.18
C HIS A 265 39.57 -9.58 11.47
N ILE A 266 39.27 -8.58 10.66
CA ILE A 266 40.24 -7.70 9.98
C ILE A 266 41.10 -7.02 11.04
N ARG A 267 40.53 -6.35 12.02
CA ARG A 267 41.26 -5.64 13.09
C ARG A 267 42.20 -6.58 13.85
N LYS A 268 41.73 -7.74 14.30
CA LYS A 268 42.56 -8.73 15.00
C LYS A 268 43.71 -9.25 14.13
N THR A 269 43.47 -9.38 12.83
CA THR A 269 44.49 -9.84 11.88
C THR A 269 45.56 -8.75 11.63
N GLU A 270 45.13 -7.49 11.48
CA GLU A 270 46.00 -6.33 11.33
C GLU A 270 46.87 -6.13 12.59
N GLU A 271 46.29 -6.19 13.79
CA GLU A 271 47.04 -6.13 15.06
C GLU A 271 48.07 -7.25 15.17
N TYR A 272 47.76 -8.47 14.71
CA TYR A 272 48.70 -9.57 14.67
C TYR A 272 49.84 -9.31 13.68
N ILE A 273 49.52 -8.82 12.49
CA ILE A 273 50.50 -8.49 11.44
C ILE A 273 51.45 -7.42 11.96
N ASP A 274 50.95 -6.33 12.54
CA ASP A 274 51.75 -5.24 13.06
C ASP A 274 52.69 -5.70 14.20
N LYS A 275 52.16 -6.51 15.13
CA LYS A 275 52.92 -7.05 16.25
C LYS A 275 54.05 -7.96 15.81
N TYR A 276 53.91 -8.71 14.72
CA TYR A 276 54.86 -9.73 14.28
C TYR A 276 55.50 -9.43 12.91
N ARG A 277 55.40 -8.17 12.44
CA ARG A 277 55.93 -7.71 11.15
C ARG A 277 57.49 -7.93 11.04
N ALA A 278 58.16 -7.80 12.14
CA ALA A 278 59.62 -8.08 12.25
C ALA A 278 59.90 -9.22 13.25
N GLY A 279 60.80 -10.14 12.93
CA GLY A 279 61.20 -11.22 13.82
C GLY A 279 60.87 -12.63 13.32
N ILE A 280 60.97 -13.62 14.22
CA ILE A 280 60.85 -15.06 13.90
C ILE A 280 59.48 -15.43 13.28
N LYS A 281 58.40 -14.70 13.62
CA LYS A 281 57.04 -14.93 13.11
C LYS A 281 56.70 -14.12 11.88
N SER A 282 57.64 -13.40 11.25
CA SER A 282 57.40 -12.54 10.07
C SER A 282 56.84 -13.30 8.86
N LYS A 283 57.21 -14.57 8.68
CA LYS A 283 56.63 -15.42 7.61
C LYS A 283 55.14 -15.69 7.79
N MET A 284 54.72 -15.91 9.04
CA MET A 284 53.28 -16.10 9.38
C MET A 284 52.52 -14.78 9.23
N ALA A 285 53.12 -13.64 9.62
CA ALA A 285 52.50 -12.33 9.44
C ALA A 285 52.27 -12.01 7.95
N ARG A 286 53.25 -12.29 7.07
CA ARG A 286 53.08 -12.16 5.60
C ARG A 286 52.00 -13.08 5.04
N GLY A 287 51.88 -14.33 5.53
CA GLY A 287 50.82 -15.26 5.12
C GLY A 287 49.43 -14.71 5.48
N ARG A 288 49.28 -14.14 6.69
CA ARG A 288 48.00 -13.51 7.11
C ARG A 288 47.72 -12.23 6.33
N GLN A 289 48.74 -11.43 6.00
CA GLN A 289 48.59 -10.27 5.11
C GLN A 289 48.02 -10.69 3.75
N SER A 290 48.63 -11.72 3.13
CA SER A 290 48.16 -12.22 1.83
C SER A 290 46.72 -12.81 1.88
N GLN A 291 46.30 -13.36 3.03
CA GLN A 291 44.91 -13.77 3.24
C GLN A 291 43.99 -12.57 3.36
N LEU A 292 44.41 -11.53 4.10
CA LEU A 292 43.63 -10.30 4.27
C LEU A 292 43.48 -9.53 2.94
N ASP A 293 44.54 -9.50 2.11
CA ASP A 293 44.53 -8.85 0.79
C ASP A 293 43.59 -9.54 -0.21
N ARG A 294 43.29 -10.84 0.01
CA ARG A 294 42.36 -11.62 -0.82
C ARG A 294 40.94 -11.66 -0.24
N LEU A 295 40.75 -11.14 0.97
CA LEU A 295 39.42 -11.12 1.61
C LEU A 295 38.53 -10.14 0.89
N GLU A 296 37.42 -10.62 0.36
CA GLU A 296 36.34 -9.78 -0.15
C GLU A 296 35.69 -9.02 1.02
N ARG A 297 35.93 -7.70 1.04
CA ARG A 297 35.44 -6.85 2.12
C ARG A 297 33.95 -6.56 1.91
N LEU A 298 33.16 -6.81 2.94
CA LEU A 298 31.77 -6.36 2.97
C LEU A 298 31.73 -4.83 3.01
N GLU A 299 30.85 -4.25 2.25
CA GLU A 299 30.58 -2.81 2.31
C GLU A 299 29.94 -2.45 3.65
N ALA A 300 30.21 -1.26 4.14
CA ALA A 300 29.55 -0.80 5.35
C ALA A 300 28.04 -0.77 5.12
N PRO A 301 27.25 -1.42 6.00
CA PRO A 301 25.81 -1.34 5.87
C PRO A 301 25.35 0.12 5.98
N ASP A 302 24.35 0.47 5.17
CA ASP A 302 23.70 1.77 5.29
C ASP A 302 23.21 1.94 6.72
N GLN A 303 23.74 2.93 7.40
CA GLN A 303 23.24 3.30 8.71
C GLN A 303 21.90 4.02 8.49
N ASP A 304 20.79 3.35 8.74
CA ASP A 304 19.54 4.03 9.02
C ASP A 304 19.80 4.89 10.26
N ARG A 305 20.12 6.16 10.04
CA ARG A 305 20.19 7.10 11.15
C ARG A 305 18.78 7.19 11.71
N GLU A 306 18.64 6.93 13.00
CA GLU A 306 17.40 7.18 13.71
C GLU A 306 16.95 8.60 13.36
N PHE A 307 15.66 8.72 13.05
CA PHE A 307 15.05 10.02 12.82
C PHE A 307 15.19 10.84 14.09
N THR A 308 16.03 11.86 14.04
CA THR A 308 16.28 12.77 15.16
C THR A 308 15.83 14.18 14.78
N PHE A 309 14.54 14.40 14.77
CA PHE A 309 13.98 15.75 14.63
C PHE A 309 13.34 16.17 15.96
N THR A 310 13.71 17.34 16.45
CA THR A 310 13.10 17.90 17.65
C THR A 310 12.27 19.10 17.26
N PHE A 311 10.96 18.99 17.49
CA PHE A 311 10.07 20.13 17.29
C PHE A 311 10.39 21.27 18.24
N PRO A 312 10.30 22.54 17.80
CA PRO A 312 10.20 23.66 18.71
C PRO A 312 8.99 23.44 19.63
N LYS A 313 9.16 23.68 20.91
CA LYS A 313 8.02 23.56 21.87
C LYS A 313 6.95 24.57 21.53
N PRO A 314 5.73 24.12 21.16
CA PRO A 314 4.66 25.03 20.82
C PRO A 314 4.19 25.80 22.08
N GLU A 315 3.76 27.03 21.88
CA GLU A 315 3.11 27.80 22.96
C GLU A 315 1.82 27.11 23.40
N MET A 316 1.49 27.26 24.69
CA MET A 316 0.32 26.62 25.28
C MET A 316 -0.97 27.29 24.77
N SER A 317 -1.76 26.61 23.97
CA SER A 317 -3.08 27.04 23.50
C SER A 317 -4.16 26.85 24.56
N ALA A 318 -5.36 27.42 24.33
CA ALA A 318 -6.55 27.09 25.08
C ALA A 318 -6.88 25.60 25.03
N ASP A 319 -7.69 25.10 25.98
CA ASP A 319 -8.13 23.70 26.00
C ASP A 319 -9.01 23.34 24.77
N ARG A 320 -9.91 24.26 24.39
CA ARG A 320 -10.67 24.16 23.15
C ARG A 320 -9.92 24.89 22.05
N VAL A 321 -9.36 24.15 21.12
CA VAL A 321 -8.55 24.69 20.01
C VAL A 321 -9.44 25.18 18.89
N LEU A 322 -10.42 24.39 18.51
CA LEU A 322 -11.39 24.68 17.45
C LEU A 322 -12.77 24.23 17.88
N MET A 323 -13.76 25.07 17.70
CA MET A 323 -15.18 24.78 17.89
C MET A 323 -15.94 25.09 16.62
N VAL A 324 -16.61 24.10 16.08
CA VAL A 324 -17.47 24.18 14.90
C VAL A 324 -18.87 23.85 15.39
N GLU A 325 -19.80 24.81 15.32
CA GLU A 325 -21.14 24.69 15.87
C GLU A 325 -22.19 24.90 14.77
N ASP A 326 -22.86 23.79 14.40
CA ASP A 326 -23.95 23.73 13.43
C ASP A 326 -23.64 24.42 12.09
N VAL A 327 -22.43 24.20 11.59
CA VAL A 327 -21.88 24.91 10.44
C VAL A 327 -22.34 24.29 9.12
N SER A 328 -22.78 25.13 8.19
CA SER A 328 -23.00 24.79 6.78
C SER A 328 -21.91 25.43 5.94
N ILE A 329 -21.31 24.64 5.04
CA ILE A 329 -20.21 25.04 4.15
C ILE A 329 -20.59 24.88 2.68
N GLY A 330 -20.03 25.72 1.84
CA GLY A 330 -20.27 25.69 0.40
C GLY A 330 -19.84 27.01 -0.25
N TYR A 331 -20.06 27.06 -1.56
CA TYR A 331 -19.79 28.26 -2.37
C TYR A 331 -21.06 29.05 -2.67
N ASP A 332 -22.22 28.43 -2.49
CA ASP A 332 -23.53 28.99 -2.75
C ASP A 332 -24.50 28.56 -1.66
N LEU A 333 -25.37 29.49 -1.23
CA LEU A 333 -26.42 29.25 -0.22
C LEU A 333 -27.48 28.25 -0.67
N GLU A 334 -27.76 28.18 -1.97
CA GLU A 334 -28.77 27.30 -2.52
C GLU A 334 -28.28 25.82 -2.60
N HIS A 335 -26.94 25.64 -2.68
CA HIS A 335 -26.32 24.33 -2.83
C HIS A 335 -25.16 24.16 -1.85
N PRO A 336 -25.43 24.00 -0.55
CA PRO A 336 -24.38 23.74 0.44
C PRO A 336 -23.70 22.38 0.16
N VAL A 337 -22.39 22.34 0.33
CA VAL A 337 -21.61 21.11 0.17
C VAL A 337 -21.81 20.17 1.37
N ALA A 338 -21.87 20.75 2.57
CA ALA A 338 -22.19 20.02 3.79
C ALA A 338 -22.93 20.91 4.77
N THR A 339 -23.78 20.32 5.61
CA THR A 339 -24.65 21.03 6.56
C THR A 339 -24.57 20.40 7.95
N HIS A 340 -24.93 21.18 8.96
CA HIS A 340 -25.02 20.72 10.35
C HIS A 340 -23.72 20.09 10.89
N ILE A 341 -22.57 20.63 10.48
CA ILE A 341 -21.27 20.19 10.96
C ILE A 341 -21.07 20.69 12.39
N THR A 342 -20.93 19.76 13.33
CA THR A 342 -20.65 20.09 14.73
C THR A 342 -19.52 19.21 15.24
N THR A 343 -18.38 19.82 15.58
CA THR A 343 -17.22 19.13 16.15
C THR A 343 -16.39 20.06 17.01
N THR A 344 -15.67 19.52 17.97
CA THR A 344 -14.75 20.28 18.83
C THR A 344 -13.40 19.58 18.88
N LEU A 345 -12.33 20.33 18.57
CA LEU A 345 -10.97 19.87 18.75
C LEU A 345 -10.41 20.45 20.05
N ARG A 346 -9.88 19.57 20.89
CA ARG A 346 -9.20 19.95 22.14
C ARG A 346 -7.69 19.91 21.96
N ARG A 347 -6.99 20.58 22.84
CA ARG A 347 -5.52 20.57 22.85
C ARG A 347 -4.98 19.16 22.99
N GLY A 348 -4.07 18.79 22.08
CA GLY A 348 -3.46 17.45 22.01
C GLY A 348 -4.31 16.40 21.31
N ASP A 349 -5.47 16.80 20.75
CA ASP A 349 -6.24 15.94 19.87
C ASP A 349 -5.49 15.73 18.54
N VAL A 350 -5.55 14.51 18.05
CA VAL A 350 -5.07 14.13 16.72
C VAL A 350 -6.23 13.54 15.96
N VAL A 351 -6.78 14.33 15.03
CA VAL A 351 -8.00 14.00 14.30
C VAL A 351 -7.68 13.76 12.84
N GLY A 352 -8.07 12.58 12.34
CA GLY A 352 -8.08 12.27 10.90
C GLY A 352 -9.44 12.61 10.30
N LEU A 353 -9.48 13.46 9.27
CA LEU A 353 -10.66 13.79 8.49
C LEU A 353 -10.64 12.98 7.18
N ILE A 354 -11.59 12.08 7.03
CA ILE A 354 -11.75 11.24 5.84
C ILE A 354 -13.09 11.47 5.15
N GLY A 355 -13.21 11.08 3.90
CA GLY A 355 -14.43 11.19 3.09
C GLY A 355 -14.13 11.08 1.61
N ALA A 356 -15.15 10.83 0.79
CA ALA A 356 -15.02 10.74 -0.65
C ALA A 356 -14.44 12.02 -1.27
N ASN A 357 -13.91 11.90 -2.48
CA ASN A 357 -13.50 13.08 -3.25
C ASN A 357 -14.75 13.93 -3.58
N GLY A 358 -14.63 15.24 -3.36
CA GLY A 358 -15.78 16.13 -3.51
C GLY A 358 -16.73 16.23 -2.32
N ALA A 359 -16.53 15.43 -1.25
CA ALA A 359 -17.37 15.50 -0.03
C ALA A 359 -17.29 16.84 0.73
N GLY A 360 -16.31 17.71 0.38
CA GLY A 360 -16.17 19.02 1.00
C GLY A 360 -15.05 19.15 2.03
N LYS A 361 -14.13 18.18 2.12
CA LYS A 361 -12.99 18.20 3.06
C LYS A 361 -12.17 19.49 2.95
N SER A 362 -11.69 19.82 1.75
CA SER A 362 -10.90 21.06 1.52
C SER A 362 -11.75 22.32 1.68
N THR A 363 -13.05 22.27 1.37
CA THR A 363 -13.99 23.39 1.62
C THR A 363 -14.11 23.66 3.12
N LEU A 364 -14.23 22.60 3.95
CA LEU A 364 -14.26 22.71 5.40
C LEU A 364 -12.97 23.33 5.93
N VAL A 365 -11.81 22.89 5.45
CA VAL A 365 -10.51 23.47 5.88
C VAL A 365 -10.40 24.94 5.48
N LYS A 366 -10.74 25.31 4.25
CA LYS A 366 -10.74 26.72 3.80
C LYS A 366 -11.67 27.58 4.63
N THR A 367 -12.82 27.03 5.05
CA THR A 367 -13.75 27.71 5.97
C THR A 367 -13.16 27.85 7.37
N ILE A 368 -12.49 26.82 7.90
CA ILE A 368 -11.77 26.88 9.19
C ILE A 368 -10.64 27.92 9.15
N MET A 369 -9.91 28.01 8.03
CA MET A 369 -8.85 28.99 7.82
C MET A 369 -9.37 30.42 7.62
N GLY A 370 -10.68 30.59 7.41
CA GLY A 370 -11.31 31.89 7.13
C GLY A 370 -11.15 32.40 5.70
N GLU A 371 -10.70 31.54 4.77
CA GLU A 371 -10.63 31.83 3.35
C GLU A 371 -12.02 31.80 2.69
N LEU A 372 -12.92 31.00 3.24
CA LEU A 372 -14.34 30.95 2.89
C LEU A 372 -15.20 31.29 4.10
N ASN A 373 -16.29 32.01 3.86
CA ASN A 373 -17.27 32.27 4.90
C ASN A 373 -18.16 31.04 5.15
N THR A 374 -18.60 30.86 6.40
CA THR A 374 -19.68 29.90 6.71
C THR A 374 -20.98 30.35 6.05
N LEU A 375 -21.74 29.43 5.50
CA LEU A 375 -23.08 29.69 5.00
C LEU A 375 -24.07 29.83 6.16
N ASP A 376 -23.89 29.03 7.21
CA ASP A 376 -24.64 29.08 8.47
C ASP A 376 -23.78 28.54 9.62
N GLY A 377 -24.14 28.83 10.87
CA GLY A 377 -23.41 28.42 12.03
C GLY A 377 -22.16 29.25 12.34
N THR A 378 -21.35 28.79 13.28
CA THR A 378 -20.16 29.53 13.74
C THR A 378 -18.93 28.64 13.88
N ILE A 379 -17.77 29.15 13.49
CA ILE A 379 -16.45 28.56 13.73
C ILE A 379 -15.68 29.50 14.66
N THR A 380 -15.21 28.97 15.78
CA THR A 380 -14.46 29.73 16.77
C THR A 380 -13.14 29.04 17.09
N THR A 381 -12.04 29.77 16.97
CA THR A 381 -10.71 29.33 17.40
C THR A 381 -10.42 29.78 18.84
N GLY A 382 -9.81 28.92 19.61
CA GLY A 382 -9.45 29.20 21.00
C GLY A 382 -8.37 30.29 21.15
N ASN A 383 -8.25 30.86 22.34
CA ASN A 383 -7.22 31.86 22.64
C ASN A 383 -5.80 31.27 22.51
N ARG A 384 -4.85 32.03 21.95
CA ARG A 384 -3.45 31.63 21.72
C ARG A 384 -3.30 30.43 20.79
N VAL A 385 -4.30 30.13 19.97
CA VAL A 385 -4.16 29.14 18.92
C VAL A 385 -3.38 29.78 17.76
N GLN A 386 -2.27 29.14 17.41
CA GLN A 386 -1.45 29.49 16.27
C GLN A 386 -1.57 28.37 15.26
N THR A 387 -2.38 28.61 14.21
CA THR A 387 -2.64 27.62 13.18
C THR A 387 -1.52 27.65 12.13
N GLY A 388 -1.02 26.46 11.79
CA GLY A 388 -0.19 26.24 10.62
C GLY A 388 -0.96 25.36 9.63
N TYR A 389 -0.92 25.70 8.36
CA TYR A 389 -1.63 24.97 7.31
C TYR A 389 -0.66 24.48 6.25
N PHE A 390 -0.73 23.18 5.99
CA PHE A 390 -0.03 22.57 4.87
C PHE A 390 -1.01 22.36 3.72
N SER A 391 -0.87 23.18 2.67
CA SER A 391 -1.69 23.12 1.47
C SER A 391 -1.10 22.19 0.41
N GLN A 392 -1.93 21.73 -0.49
CA GLN A 392 -1.50 20.85 -1.58
C GLN A 392 -0.61 21.54 -2.64
N GLU A 393 -0.64 22.88 -2.74
CA GLU A 393 0.03 23.66 -3.81
C GLU A 393 1.41 24.22 -3.43
N HIS A 394 1.80 24.25 -2.16
CA HIS A 394 3.12 24.69 -1.63
C HIS A 394 3.62 26.05 -2.21
N GLU A 395 2.72 27.03 -2.36
CA GLU A 395 3.01 28.31 -3.01
C GLU A 395 3.96 29.23 -2.23
N GLU A 396 4.25 28.94 -0.97
CA GLU A 396 5.00 29.82 -0.06
C GLU A 396 6.52 29.72 -0.18
N LEU A 397 7.06 28.74 -0.97
CA LEU A 397 8.49 28.53 -1.10
C LEU A 397 9.13 29.50 -2.12
N HIS A 398 10.37 29.94 -1.86
CA HIS A 398 11.12 30.82 -2.76
C HIS A 398 11.86 30.05 -3.85
N PRO A 399 11.41 30.07 -5.12
CA PRO A 399 11.99 29.21 -6.17
C PRO A 399 13.48 29.48 -6.47
N SER A 400 13.94 30.70 -6.21
CA SER A 400 15.33 31.12 -6.46
C SER A 400 16.30 30.84 -5.31
N TRP A 401 15.80 30.39 -4.17
CA TRP A 401 16.64 30.07 -3.02
C TRP A 401 17.09 28.60 -3.08
N SER A 402 18.26 28.32 -2.49
CA SER A 402 18.64 26.93 -2.24
C SER A 402 17.81 26.36 -1.06
N VAL A 403 17.67 25.04 -1.03
CA VAL A 403 17.00 24.34 0.08
C VAL A 403 17.60 24.72 1.43
N LEU A 404 18.92 24.89 1.49
CA LEU A 404 19.62 25.35 2.69
C LEU A 404 19.24 26.78 3.08
N GLN A 405 19.18 27.70 2.12
CA GLN A 405 18.77 29.09 2.36
C GLN A 405 17.31 29.19 2.83
N GLU A 406 16.44 28.37 2.23
CA GLU A 406 15.01 28.30 2.56
C GLU A 406 14.77 27.96 4.04
N ILE A 407 15.63 27.11 4.62
CA ILE A 407 15.53 26.72 6.04
C ILE A 407 16.33 27.66 6.94
N MET A 408 17.48 28.19 6.51
CA MET A 408 18.31 29.02 7.37
C MET A 408 17.75 30.42 7.58
N ALA A 409 17.28 31.06 6.50
CA ALA A 409 16.95 32.49 6.55
C ALA A 409 15.77 32.84 7.46
N PRO A 410 14.63 32.09 7.47
CA PRO A 410 13.50 32.41 8.34
C PRO A 410 13.74 32.14 9.83
N TYR A 411 14.65 31.19 10.17
CA TYR A 411 14.78 30.68 11.55
C TYR A 411 16.12 31.03 12.20
N ASP A 412 16.96 31.85 11.55
CA ASP A 412 18.30 32.27 12.03
C ASP A 412 19.14 31.06 12.53
N MET A 413 19.09 29.96 11.76
CA MET A 413 19.76 28.71 12.11
C MET A 413 21.21 28.71 11.62
N SER A 414 22.10 28.06 12.38
CA SER A 414 23.44 27.76 11.86
C SER A 414 23.36 26.75 10.72
N GLU A 415 24.34 26.79 9.79
CA GLU A 415 24.41 25.84 8.68
C GLU A 415 24.43 24.38 9.15
N GLU A 416 25.15 24.10 10.26
CA GLU A 416 25.22 22.76 10.82
C GLU A 416 23.85 22.27 11.30
N SER A 417 23.09 23.13 12.01
CA SER A 417 21.73 22.82 12.47
C SER A 417 20.77 22.63 11.30
N ALA A 418 20.83 23.50 10.30
CA ALA A 418 19.99 23.40 9.11
C ALA A 418 20.29 22.12 8.31
N ARG A 419 21.56 21.75 8.14
CA ARG A 419 21.97 20.47 7.50
C ARG A 419 21.51 19.26 8.30
N SER A 420 21.53 19.31 9.63
CA SER A 420 21.04 18.22 10.49
C SER A 420 19.56 17.99 10.31
N VAL A 421 18.78 19.08 10.33
CA VAL A 421 17.32 19.05 10.17
C VAL A 421 16.94 18.60 8.73
N LEU A 422 17.62 19.16 7.73
CA LEU A 422 17.44 18.74 6.32
C LEU A 422 17.80 17.28 6.11
N GLY A 423 18.85 16.80 6.79
CA GLY A 423 19.27 15.40 6.76
C GLY A 423 18.21 14.44 7.30
N ALA A 424 17.44 14.85 8.34
CA ALA A 424 16.30 14.09 8.85
C ALA A 424 15.20 13.93 7.78
N PHE A 425 15.01 14.95 6.92
CA PHE A 425 14.08 14.96 5.79
C PHE A 425 14.73 14.50 4.47
N GLN A 426 15.84 13.74 4.56
CA GLN A 426 16.52 13.09 3.44
C GLN A 426 17.19 14.01 2.40
N PHE A 427 17.46 15.28 2.74
CA PHE A 427 18.33 16.14 1.95
C PHE A 427 19.79 15.96 2.42
N ARG A 428 20.62 15.32 1.57
CA ARG A 428 21.99 14.93 1.95
C ARG A 428 23.03 15.47 0.95
N GLY A 429 24.25 15.71 1.44
CA GLY A 429 25.36 16.13 0.60
C GLY A 429 25.05 17.40 -0.18
N ASP A 430 25.08 17.31 -1.52
CA ASP A 430 24.86 18.43 -2.43
C ASP A 430 23.37 18.77 -2.66
N ASP A 431 22.44 17.91 -2.21
CA ASP A 431 21.01 18.16 -2.38
C ASP A 431 20.55 19.44 -1.67
N VAL A 432 21.20 19.82 -0.59
CA VAL A 432 20.89 21.04 0.16
C VAL A 432 21.17 22.33 -0.63
N PHE A 433 21.98 22.25 -1.69
CA PHE A 433 22.30 23.37 -2.55
C PHE A 433 21.43 23.49 -3.80
N LYS A 434 20.57 22.48 -4.05
CA LYS A 434 19.59 22.56 -5.14
C LYS A 434 18.68 23.77 -4.96
N LEU A 435 18.30 24.43 -6.05
CA LEU A 435 17.31 25.48 -6.00
C LEU A 435 15.92 24.88 -5.76
N VAL A 436 15.13 25.55 -4.96
CA VAL A 436 13.75 25.12 -4.67
C VAL A 436 12.92 25.00 -5.95
N GLY A 437 13.17 25.86 -6.95
CA GLY A 437 12.51 25.78 -8.26
C GLY A 437 12.82 24.51 -9.05
N ASP A 438 14.00 23.90 -8.83
CA ASP A 438 14.45 22.69 -9.53
C ASP A 438 14.02 21.39 -8.82
N LEU A 439 13.40 21.50 -7.65
CA LEU A 439 12.94 20.35 -6.88
C LEU A 439 11.74 19.65 -7.52
N SER A 440 11.69 18.34 -7.41
CA SER A 440 10.48 17.57 -7.69
C SER A 440 9.34 17.94 -6.72
N GLY A 441 8.09 17.64 -7.09
CA GLY A 441 6.93 17.90 -6.23
C GLY A 441 7.09 17.30 -4.81
N GLY A 442 7.59 16.06 -4.70
CA GLY A 442 7.84 15.42 -3.42
C GLY A 442 8.99 16.05 -2.61
N GLU A 443 10.05 16.54 -3.28
CA GLU A 443 11.13 17.28 -2.61
C GLU A 443 10.62 18.64 -2.10
N ARG A 444 9.81 19.36 -2.86
CA ARG A 444 9.16 20.61 -2.41
C ARG A 444 8.25 20.39 -1.22
N ALA A 445 7.41 19.35 -1.25
CA ALA A 445 6.54 18.99 -0.13
C ALA A 445 7.33 18.73 1.16
N ARG A 446 8.50 18.06 1.07
CA ARG A 446 9.38 17.84 2.23
C ARG A 446 9.92 19.14 2.83
N VAL A 447 10.33 20.08 1.99
CA VAL A 447 10.83 21.39 2.45
C VAL A 447 9.70 22.17 3.11
N ALA A 448 8.52 22.21 2.51
CA ALA A 448 7.34 22.91 3.05
C ALA A 448 6.88 22.30 4.40
N LEU A 449 6.83 20.98 4.52
CA LEU A 449 6.52 20.31 5.79
C LEU A 449 7.56 20.63 6.87
N LEU A 450 8.84 20.63 6.48
CA LEU A 450 9.91 20.96 7.41
C LEU A 450 9.81 22.41 7.91
N GLN A 451 9.52 23.36 7.04
CA GLN A 451 9.26 24.75 7.44
C GLN A 451 8.10 24.85 8.42
N LEU A 452 6.97 24.24 8.08
CA LEU A 452 5.79 24.23 8.95
C LEU A 452 6.11 23.67 10.35
N PHE A 453 6.93 22.63 10.42
CA PHE A 453 7.35 22.03 11.70
C PHE A 453 8.29 22.95 12.49
N LEU A 454 9.14 23.73 11.82
CA LEU A 454 10.06 24.67 12.44
C LEU A 454 9.35 25.94 12.95
N GLU A 455 8.18 26.29 12.42
CA GLU A 455 7.40 27.45 12.89
C GLU A 455 6.92 27.34 14.33
N GLY A 456 6.91 26.16 14.93
CA GLY A 456 6.49 25.97 16.33
C GLY A 456 5.01 26.23 16.58
N ARG A 457 4.15 26.10 15.56
CA ARG A 457 2.70 26.23 15.69
C ARG A 457 2.13 25.20 16.65
N ASN A 458 1.05 25.53 17.35
CA ASN A 458 0.39 24.64 18.30
C ASN A 458 -0.84 23.91 17.74
N PHE A 459 -1.31 24.32 16.57
CA PHE A 459 -2.36 23.64 15.81
C PHE A 459 -1.95 23.50 14.35
N LEU A 460 -1.84 22.28 13.86
CA LEU A 460 -1.50 21.99 12.46
C LEU A 460 -2.68 21.38 11.73
N ILE A 461 -2.97 21.92 10.57
CA ILE A 461 -3.93 21.37 9.59
C ILE A 461 -3.11 20.89 8.40
N LEU A 462 -3.17 19.58 8.10
CA LEU A 462 -2.39 18.94 7.05
C LEU A 462 -3.34 18.37 6.01
N ASP A 463 -3.30 18.93 4.79
CA ASP A 463 -4.11 18.45 3.65
C ASP A 463 -3.24 17.58 2.73
N GLU A 464 -3.47 16.26 2.78
CA GLU A 464 -2.75 15.22 2.04
C GLU A 464 -1.20 15.30 2.18
N PRO A 465 -0.65 15.28 3.42
CA PRO A 465 0.77 15.54 3.65
C PRO A 465 1.71 14.45 3.11
N THR A 466 1.18 13.28 2.76
CA THR A 466 1.96 12.15 2.22
C THR A 466 1.84 11.99 0.71
N ASN A 467 1.10 12.86 0.02
CA ASN A 467 0.98 12.80 -1.43
C ASN A 467 2.33 13.03 -2.12
N HIS A 468 2.60 12.26 -3.17
CA HIS A 468 3.85 12.28 -3.95
C HIS A 468 5.13 11.96 -3.15
N LEU A 469 5.01 11.56 -1.89
CA LEU A 469 6.15 11.12 -1.08
C LEU A 469 6.41 9.63 -1.29
N ASP A 470 7.69 9.26 -1.36
CA ASP A 470 8.08 7.86 -1.34
C ASP A 470 7.96 7.24 0.06
N ILE A 471 7.97 5.93 0.13
CA ILE A 471 7.75 5.18 1.38
C ILE A 471 8.70 5.63 2.50
N PRO A 472 10.02 5.75 2.31
CA PRO A 472 10.92 6.20 3.38
C PRO A 472 10.62 7.62 3.88
N THR A 473 10.18 8.51 2.99
CA THR A 473 9.80 9.87 3.36
C THR A 473 8.47 9.89 4.15
N ARG A 474 7.49 9.06 3.75
CA ARG A 474 6.23 8.90 4.50
C ARG A 474 6.50 8.43 5.93
N GLU A 475 7.38 7.45 6.12
CA GLU A 475 7.80 6.98 7.44
C GLU A 475 8.45 8.10 8.27
N THR A 476 9.27 8.93 7.65
CA THR A 476 9.85 10.12 8.30
C THR A 476 8.77 11.10 8.78
N VAL A 477 7.80 11.41 7.94
CA VAL A 477 6.67 12.30 8.29
C VAL A 477 5.81 11.70 9.40
N GLU A 478 5.51 10.40 9.34
CA GLU A 478 4.78 9.69 10.39
C GLU A 478 5.48 9.79 11.74
N GLN A 479 6.79 9.50 11.78
CA GLN A 479 7.59 9.59 12.99
C GLN A 479 7.63 11.03 13.54
N ALA A 480 7.72 12.02 12.65
CA ALA A 480 7.62 13.42 13.04
C ALA A 480 6.26 13.73 13.67
N LEU A 481 5.17 13.39 13.01
CA LEU A 481 3.82 13.67 13.51
C LEU A 481 3.48 12.93 14.82
N GLN A 482 4.02 11.73 15.03
CA GLN A 482 3.88 11.00 16.31
C GLN A 482 4.57 11.71 17.48
N GLN A 483 5.64 12.47 17.22
CA GLN A 483 6.40 13.22 18.22
C GLN A 483 5.87 14.64 18.44
N PHE A 484 4.88 15.08 17.68
CA PHE A 484 4.33 16.42 17.77
C PHE A 484 3.40 16.58 18.98
N ASP A 485 3.74 17.49 19.90
CA ASP A 485 2.99 17.72 21.15
C ASP A 485 1.78 18.67 21.00
N GLY A 486 1.46 19.12 19.77
CA GLY A 486 0.34 20.03 19.50
C GLY A 486 -0.96 19.31 19.13
N THR A 487 -1.89 20.07 18.56
CA THR A 487 -3.17 19.57 18.02
C THR A 487 -3.05 19.38 16.53
N LEU A 488 -3.55 18.27 16.00
CA LEU A 488 -3.48 17.92 14.58
C LEU A 488 -4.87 17.69 14.00
N LEU A 489 -5.10 18.27 12.83
CA LEU A 489 -6.19 17.89 11.92
C LEU A 489 -5.56 17.43 10.61
N ILE A 490 -5.69 16.15 10.30
CA ILE A 490 -5.04 15.51 9.15
C ILE A 490 -6.12 15.06 8.17
N ILE A 491 -6.08 15.57 6.95
CA ILE A 491 -6.85 15.04 5.82
C ILE A 491 -5.91 14.13 5.08
N SER A 492 -6.24 12.85 4.98
CA SER A 492 -5.41 11.92 4.23
C SER A 492 -6.17 10.68 3.76
N HIS A 493 -5.74 10.17 2.62
CA HIS A 493 -6.11 8.84 2.11
C HIS A 493 -5.06 7.78 2.49
N ASP A 494 -3.98 8.17 3.16
CA ASP A 494 -2.95 7.24 3.66
C ASP A 494 -3.42 6.57 4.96
N ARG A 495 -3.87 5.34 4.81
CA ARG A 495 -4.42 4.52 5.91
C ARG A 495 -3.38 4.19 6.98
N TYR A 496 -2.11 4.02 6.60
CA TYR A 496 -1.02 3.80 7.55
C TYR A 496 -0.75 5.04 8.40
N LEU A 497 -0.71 6.22 7.78
CA LEU A 497 -0.56 7.48 8.50
C LEU A 497 -1.70 7.67 9.51
N LEU A 498 -2.95 7.51 9.07
CA LEU A 498 -4.12 7.65 9.93
C LEU A 498 -4.12 6.63 11.07
N ASP A 499 -3.69 5.40 10.81
CA ASP A 499 -3.62 4.35 11.83
C ASP A 499 -2.51 4.60 12.85
N ALA A 500 -1.37 5.12 12.39
CA ALA A 500 -0.19 5.39 13.23
C ALA A 500 -0.33 6.65 14.11
N VAL A 501 -1.07 7.67 13.63
CA VAL A 501 -1.04 9.02 14.25
C VAL A 501 -2.41 9.42 14.81
N ALA A 502 -3.52 9.14 14.10
CA ALA A 502 -4.85 9.59 14.49
C ALA A 502 -5.39 8.84 15.72
N LYS A 503 -5.96 9.59 16.65
CA LYS A 503 -6.66 9.08 17.85
C LYS A 503 -8.18 9.14 17.71
N ARG A 504 -8.66 9.91 16.74
CA ARG A 504 -10.08 10.09 16.41
C ARG A 504 -10.20 10.26 14.91
N ILE A 505 -11.18 9.59 14.31
CA ILE A 505 -11.53 9.71 12.88
C ILE A 505 -12.86 10.45 12.77
N VAL A 506 -12.89 11.45 11.92
CA VAL A 506 -14.09 12.19 11.51
C VAL A 506 -14.34 11.86 10.05
N VAL A 507 -15.50 11.32 9.76
CA VAL A 507 -15.93 10.97 8.40
C VAL A 507 -16.87 12.05 7.91
N LEU A 508 -16.55 12.66 6.78
CA LEU A 508 -17.45 13.56 6.08
C LEU A 508 -18.07 12.80 4.91
N ASP A 509 -19.34 12.46 5.08
CA ASP A 509 -20.10 11.70 4.08
C ASP A 509 -21.51 12.26 3.91
N ASN A 510 -21.99 12.31 2.65
CA ASN A 510 -23.33 12.79 2.30
C ASN A 510 -23.73 14.12 2.96
N GLY A 511 -22.76 15.04 3.04
CA GLY A 511 -22.97 16.37 3.60
C GLY A 511 -23.10 16.43 5.12
N SER A 512 -22.80 15.37 5.85
CA SER A 512 -22.80 15.29 7.31
C SER A 512 -21.51 14.71 7.85
N ILE A 513 -21.25 14.87 9.15
CA ILE A 513 -20.07 14.30 9.81
C ILE A 513 -20.46 13.20 10.79
N GLU A 514 -19.61 12.18 10.88
CA GLU A 514 -19.68 11.15 11.90
C GLU A 514 -18.30 10.98 12.58
N GLU A 515 -18.28 10.84 13.90
CA GLU A 515 -17.04 10.73 14.68
C GLU A 515 -16.83 9.32 15.24
N PHE A 516 -15.60 8.83 15.12
CA PHE A 516 -15.14 7.56 15.68
C PHE A 516 -13.97 7.80 16.62
N HIS A 517 -14.11 7.40 17.89
CA HIS A 517 -13.07 7.53 18.91
C HIS A 517 -12.09 6.35 18.82
N GLY A 518 -11.14 6.43 17.90
CA GLY A 518 -10.12 5.44 17.64
C GLY A 518 -9.34 5.79 16.37
N ASN A 519 -8.38 4.94 16.02
CA ASN A 519 -7.60 5.05 14.79
C ASN A 519 -8.37 4.54 13.56
N TYR A 520 -7.71 4.49 12.40
CA TYR A 520 -8.33 4.02 11.16
C TYR A 520 -8.77 2.55 11.25
N SER A 521 -7.97 1.67 11.86
CA SER A 521 -8.32 0.25 12.05
C SER A 521 -9.60 0.09 12.88
N TYR A 522 -9.77 0.86 13.95
CA TYR A 522 -11.00 0.87 14.74
C TYR A 522 -12.23 1.35 13.93
N TYR A 523 -12.06 2.42 13.14
CA TYR A 523 -13.11 2.88 12.21
C TYR A 523 -13.54 1.76 11.26
N LYS A 524 -12.58 1.07 10.64
CA LYS A 524 -12.83 -0.04 9.70
C LYS A 524 -13.59 -1.18 10.36
N GLU A 525 -13.18 -1.59 11.55
CA GLU A 525 -13.86 -2.63 12.33
C GLU A 525 -15.33 -2.25 12.57
N LYS A 526 -15.59 -1.01 12.97
CA LYS A 526 -16.97 -0.52 13.21
C LYS A 526 -17.80 -0.47 11.94
N MET A 527 -17.23 -0.09 10.81
CA MET A 527 -17.93 -0.10 9.52
C MET A 527 -18.25 -1.53 9.07
N LEU A 528 -17.33 -2.48 9.29
CA LEU A 528 -17.56 -3.89 8.99
C LEU A 528 -18.69 -4.48 9.88
N GLU A 529 -18.65 -4.21 11.19
CA GLU A 529 -19.75 -4.62 12.09
C GLU A 529 -21.11 -4.11 11.62
N ARG A 530 -21.19 -2.84 11.20
CA ARG A 530 -22.44 -2.24 10.68
C ARG A 530 -22.90 -2.90 9.38
N SER A 531 -21.99 -3.17 8.47
CA SER A 531 -22.32 -3.82 7.19
C SER A 531 -22.86 -5.24 7.39
N VAL A 532 -22.28 -6.02 8.31
CA VAL A 532 -22.75 -7.36 8.67
C VAL A 532 -24.13 -7.30 9.31
N LEU A 533 -24.37 -6.37 10.23
CA LEU A 533 -25.67 -6.19 10.86
C LEU A 533 -26.75 -5.78 9.84
N ALA A 534 -26.43 -4.88 8.91
CA ALA A 534 -27.33 -4.47 7.85
C ALA A 534 -27.68 -5.64 6.91
N ALA A 535 -26.69 -6.46 6.54
CA ALA A 535 -26.93 -7.65 5.73
C ALA A 535 -27.85 -8.66 6.43
N GLN A 536 -27.62 -8.93 7.72
CA GLN A 536 -28.48 -9.80 8.52
C GLN A 536 -29.93 -9.28 8.66
N GLN A 537 -30.09 -7.97 8.78
CA GLN A 537 -31.43 -7.35 8.81
C GLN A 537 -32.17 -7.52 7.48
N LEU A 538 -31.47 -7.31 6.36
CA LEU A 538 -32.05 -7.52 5.03
C LEU A 538 -32.45 -8.97 4.77
N GLU A 539 -31.62 -9.93 5.17
CA GLU A 539 -31.97 -11.36 5.09
C GLU A 539 -33.19 -11.71 5.96
N ALA A 540 -33.25 -11.17 7.17
CA ALA A 540 -34.38 -11.37 8.06
C ALA A 540 -35.69 -10.76 7.49
N GLU A 541 -35.63 -9.62 6.84
CA GLU A 541 -36.77 -8.99 6.16
C GLU A 541 -37.20 -9.76 4.92
N GLN A 542 -36.27 -10.26 4.10
CA GLN A 542 -36.56 -11.11 2.95
C GLN A 542 -37.24 -12.42 3.38
N THR A 543 -36.72 -13.03 4.46
CA THR A 543 -37.32 -14.26 5.03
C THR A 543 -38.76 -14.01 5.57
N LYS A 544 -39.00 -12.84 6.15
CA LYS A 544 -40.35 -12.43 6.59
C LYS A 544 -41.28 -12.19 5.42
N ARG A 545 -40.82 -11.58 4.31
CA ARG A 545 -41.63 -11.38 3.09
C ARG A 545 -42.00 -12.70 2.40
N ASN A 546 -41.09 -13.66 2.36
CA ASN A 546 -41.30 -14.97 1.76
C ASN A 546 -42.23 -15.88 2.60
N ASN A 547 -42.38 -15.62 3.91
CA ASN A 547 -43.22 -16.39 4.82
C ASN A 547 -44.65 -15.80 5.04
N THR A 548 -45.01 -14.73 4.33
CA THR A 548 -46.39 -14.21 4.39
C THR A 548 -47.26 -14.98 3.39
N PRO A 549 -48.28 -15.77 3.81
CA PRO A 549 -49.13 -16.49 2.87
C PRO A 549 -49.95 -15.48 2.07
N SER A 550 -49.80 -15.51 0.74
CA SER A 550 -50.57 -14.72 -0.20
C SER A 550 -52.01 -15.21 -0.19
N ASN A 551 -52.90 -14.50 0.51
CA ASN A 551 -54.32 -14.52 0.24
C ASN A 551 -54.64 -13.19 -0.44
N THR A 552 -54.80 -13.25 -1.74
CA THR A 552 -55.86 -12.60 -2.56
C THR A 552 -55.45 -12.60 -4.03
N ALA A 553 -56.24 -13.24 -4.82
CA ALA A 553 -56.24 -13.11 -6.27
C ALA A 553 -56.89 -11.78 -6.69
N ALA A 554 -56.51 -11.32 -7.88
CA ALA A 554 -57.06 -10.24 -8.71
C ALA A 554 -56.50 -8.83 -8.47
N ASP A 555 -55.67 -8.34 -9.34
CA ASP A 555 -55.89 -7.50 -10.49
C ASP A 555 -54.55 -7.03 -11.09
N ALA A 556 -54.52 -7.06 -12.40
CA ALA A 556 -53.39 -6.75 -13.25
C ALA A 556 -53.18 -5.23 -13.42
N ASN A 557 -51.94 -4.93 -13.79
CA ASN A 557 -51.43 -3.73 -14.46
C ASN A 557 -51.02 -2.51 -13.62
N SER A 558 -49.79 -2.29 -13.57
CA SER A 558 -49.03 -1.19 -14.20
C SER A 558 -47.79 -0.79 -13.39
N ASN A 559 -46.72 -0.67 -14.14
CA ASN A 559 -45.52 0.12 -13.90
C ASN A 559 -44.52 -0.32 -12.81
N ALA A 560 -43.55 -1.04 -13.34
CA ALA A 560 -42.18 -1.11 -12.84
C ALA A 560 -41.44 0.20 -13.17
N ASP A 561 -40.57 0.51 -12.38
CA ASP A 561 -39.22 1.02 -12.53
C ASP A 561 -38.83 1.82 -11.30
N VAL A 562 -37.66 1.53 -10.91
CA VAL A 562 -36.76 2.31 -10.03
C VAL A 562 -36.33 1.56 -8.75
N HIS A 563 -35.01 1.40 -8.69
CA HIS A 563 -34.13 0.96 -7.59
C HIS A 563 -33.75 -0.53 -7.51
N GLN A 564 -32.78 -0.90 -8.31
CA GLN A 564 -31.83 -1.99 -8.03
C GLN A 564 -30.41 -1.45 -8.22
N GLY A 565 -29.73 -1.11 -7.16
CA GLY A 565 -28.37 -0.60 -7.23
C GLY A 565 -27.49 -0.82 -6.00
N ALA A 566 -27.88 -1.66 -5.04
CA ALA A 566 -27.12 -1.75 -3.79
C ALA A 566 -26.85 -3.16 -3.22
N SER A 567 -27.15 -4.25 -3.96
CA SER A 567 -27.16 -5.59 -3.33
C SER A 567 -26.14 -6.61 -3.82
N GLU A 568 -25.21 -6.27 -4.70
CA GLU A 568 -24.33 -7.30 -5.31
C GLU A 568 -22.88 -7.36 -4.82
N ILE A 569 -22.49 -6.61 -3.79
CA ILE A 569 -21.06 -6.60 -3.34
C ILE A 569 -20.73 -7.72 -2.32
N VAL A 570 -21.72 -8.45 -1.80
CA VAL A 570 -21.49 -9.43 -0.70
C VAL A 570 -21.53 -10.90 -1.15
N MET A 571 -21.81 -11.23 -2.41
CA MET A 571 -22.02 -12.62 -2.86
C MET A 571 -20.93 -13.20 -3.76
N ALA A 572 -19.67 -12.86 -3.56
CA ALA A 572 -18.56 -13.46 -4.32
C ALA A 572 -17.62 -14.36 -3.50
N ALA A 573 -18.01 -14.81 -2.32
CA ALA A 573 -17.15 -15.62 -1.46
C ALA A 573 -17.58 -17.07 -1.21
N GLU A 574 -18.68 -17.55 -1.77
CA GLU A 574 -19.04 -18.97 -1.60
C GLU A 574 -19.88 -19.46 -2.78
N GLN A 575 -19.26 -20.15 -3.75
CA GLN A 575 -19.84 -21.25 -4.49
C GLN A 575 -18.83 -21.84 -5.48
N ASP A 576 -18.09 -22.83 -5.02
CA ASP A 576 -17.61 -23.90 -5.88
C ASP A 576 -17.67 -25.20 -5.10
N THR A 577 -18.74 -25.96 -5.30
CA THR A 577 -18.76 -27.42 -5.12
C THR A 577 -19.83 -28.01 -6.01
N GLY A 578 -19.35 -28.73 -7.02
CA GLY A 578 -20.16 -29.52 -7.94
C GLY A 578 -20.81 -30.73 -7.28
N HIS A 579 -21.87 -31.14 -7.92
CA HIS A 579 -22.78 -32.25 -7.69
C HIS A 579 -22.20 -33.58 -7.22
N SER A 580 -22.83 -34.18 -6.24
CA SER A 580 -23.35 -35.57 -6.31
C SER A 580 -24.22 -35.90 -5.09
N GLU A 581 -25.25 -36.67 -5.33
CA GLU A 581 -26.39 -37.04 -4.49
C GLU A 581 -26.08 -37.98 -3.31
N PRO A 582 -27.06 -38.28 -2.41
CA PRO A 582 -26.82 -38.44 -1.00
C PRO A 582 -26.77 -39.90 -0.53
N ILE A 583 -25.94 -40.20 0.45
CA ILE A 583 -26.13 -41.37 1.33
C ILE A 583 -25.82 -40.97 2.78
N SER A 584 -26.81 -41.26 3.61
CA SER A 584 -26.94 -41.11 5.04
C SER A 584 -25.78 -41.58 5.91
N THR A 585 -25.40 -40.84 6.95
CA THR A 585 -25.44 -41.26 8.37
C THR A 585 -24.65 -40.29 9.27
N PRO A 586 -25.02 -40.10 10.55
CA PRO A 586 -24.54 -39.02 11.40
C PRO A 586 -23.33 -39.46 12.25
N LYS A 587 -22.13 -38.93 11.92
CA LYS A 587 -20.91 -39.14 12.74
C LYS A 587 -19.90 -37.97 12.67
N LYS A 588 -20.32 -36.71 12.79
CA LYS A 588 -19.39 -35.58 12.73
C LYS A 588 -19.33 -34.67 13.98
N LYS A 589 -20.09 -34.93 15.04
CA LYS A 589 -20.03 -34.11 16.26
C LYS A 589 -19.03 -34.60 17.35
N THR A 590 -18.51 -35.82 17.25
CA THR A 590 -17.60 -36.38 18.26
C THR A 590 -16.13 -36.08 17.95
N ASN A 591 -15.76 -35.87 16.70
CA ASN A 591 -14.35 -35.57 16.32
C ASN A 591 -13.95 -34.12 16.61
N SER A 592 -14.83 -33.14 16.37
CA SER A 592 -14.52 -31.73 16.60
C SER A 592 -14.24 -31.43 18.09
N PHE A 593 -15.04 -31.97 19.01
CA PHE A 593 -14.82 -31.78 20.45
C PHE A 593 -13.54 -32.46 20.99
N MET A 594 -13.14 -33.59 20.40
CA MET A 594 -11.88 -34.23 20.76
C MET A 594 -10.68 -33.47 20.23
N LEU A 595 -10.80 -32.90 19.02
CA LEU A 595 -9.76 -32.09 18.38
C LEU A 595 -9.55 -30.75 19.13
N GLU A 596 -10.63 -30.06 19.50
CA GLU A 596 -10.58 -28.86 20.34
C GLU A 596 -9.93 -29.13 21.71
N LYS A 597 -10.21 -30.28 22.30
CA LYS A 597 -9.60 -30.68 23.59
C LYS A 597 -8.11 -31.00 23.44
N GLU A 598 -7.71 -31.63 22.34
CA GLU A 598 -6.28 -31.88 22.05
C GLU A 598 -5.55 -30.59 21.76
N LEU A 599 -6.16 -29.67 21.03
CA LEU A 599 -5.61 -28.35 20.70
C LEU A 599 -5.38 -27.53 21.98
N ALA A 600 -6.39 -27.42 22.85
CA ALA A 600 -6.26 -26.76 24.15
C ALA A 600 -5.19 -27.40 25.07
N LYS A 601 -4.97 -28.72 24.96
CA LYS A 601 -3.91 -29.39 25.71
C LYS A 601 -2.53 -29.02 25.18
N VAL A 602 -2.35 -29.03 23.87
CA VAL A 602 -1.07 -28.67 23.25
C VAL A 602 -0.74 -27.16 23.51
N GLU A 603 -1.70 -26.27 23.48
CA GLU A 603 -1.53 -24.86 23.86
C GLU A 603 -1.10 -24.68 25.32
N SER A 604 -1.69 -25.47 26.25
CA SER A 604 -1.27 -25.46 27.65
C SER A 604 0.15 -25.97 27.82
N ASP A 605 0.55 -27.00 27.07
CA ASP A 605 1.90 -27.55 27.11
C ASP A 605 2.90 -26.53 26.50
N ILE A 606 2.60 -25.86 25.39
CA ILE A 606 3.40 -24.79 24.80
C ILE A 606 3.68 -23.71 25.85
N ALA A 607 2.64 -23.16 26.48
CA ALA A 607 2.79 -22.11 27.50
C ALA A 607 3.69 -22.54 28.67
N ARG A 608 3.62 -23.82 29.09
CA ARG A 608 4.49 -24.36 30.13
C ARG A 608 5.94 -24.42 29.67
N TYR A 609 6.21 -24.90 28.46
CA TYR A 609 7.57 -25.02 27.95
C TYR A 609 8.18 -23.64 27.65
N GLU A 610 7.41 -22.66 27.18
CA GLU A 610 7.86 -21.26 27.02
C GLU A 610 8.30 -20.66 28.37
N ALA A 611 7.52 -20.87 29.42
CA ALA A 611 7.88 -20.41 30.76
C ALA A 611 9.18 -21.06 31.25
N THR A 612 9.41 -22.34 30.93
CA THR A 612 10.62 -23.07 31.31
C THR A 612 11.85 -22.57 30.52
N VAL A 613 11.71 -22.33 29.21
CA VAL A 613 12.77 -21.74 28.36
C VAL A 613 13.17 -20.36 28.90
N LYS A 614 12.17 -19.54 29.25
CA LYS A 614 12.41 -18.21 29.84
C LYS A 614 13.13 -18.30 31.19
N MET A 615 12.78 -19.28 32.03
CA MET A 615 13.44 -19.50 33.31
C MET A 615 14.91 -19.90 33.14
N TYR A 616 15.22 -20.84 32.26
CA TYR A 616 16.59 -21.25 31.98
C TYR A 616 17.43 -20.13 31.36
N THR A 617 16.82 -19.33 30.48
CA THR A 617 17.47 -18.16 29.87
C THR A 617 17.85 -17.13 30.94
N VAL A 618 16.99 -16.88 31.93
CA VAL A 618 17.28 -15.97 33.04
C VAL A 618 18.36 -16.52 33.95
N GLN A 619 18.32 -17.85 34.27
CA GLN A 619 19.34 -18.48 35.10
C GLN A 619 20.73 -18.44 34.44
N LEU A 620 20.83 -18.64 33.11
CA LEU A 620 22.11 -18.55 32.38
C LEU A 620 22.68 -17.13 32.34
N GLN A 621 21.89 -16.10 32.65
CA GLN A 621 22.35 -14.72 32.79
C GLN A 621 22.87 -14.38 34.18
N ASP A 622 22.68 -15.27 35.18
CA ASP A 622 23.16 -15.05 36.53
C ASP A 622 24.68 -15.16 36.58
N PRO A 623 25.40 -14.11 37.08
CA PRO A 623 26.87 -14.13 37.18
C PRO A 623 27.44 -15.27 38.04
N SER A 624 26.66 -15.81 39.01
CA SER A 624 27.07 -16.89 39.84
C SER A 624 27.14 -18.24 39.08
N ILE A 625 26.23 -18.44 38.13
CA ILE A 625 26.16 -19.63 37.27
C ILE A 625 27.18 -19.53 36.14
N GLN A 626 27.43 -18.32 35.59
CA GLN A 626 28.47 -18.10 34.58
C GLN A 626 29.89 -18.38 35.09
N GLY A 627 30.11 -18.38 36.41
CA GLY A 627 31.37 -18.74 37.07
C GLY A 627 31.55 -20.26 37.27
N ASP A 628 30.49 -21.06 37.19
CA ASP A 628 30.53 -22.53 37.30
C ASP A 628 30.29 -23.20 35.95
N ILE A 629 31.38 -23.60 35.28
CA ILE A 629 31.35 -24.18 33.94
C ILE A 629 30.45 -25.42 33.88
N SER A 630 30.43 -26.26 34.91
CA SER A 630 29.64 -27.50 34.89
C SER A 630 28.13 -27.28 35.03
N GLU A 631 27.74 -26.30 35.82
CA GLU A 631 26.32 -25.92 35.97
C GLU A 631 25.83 -25.12 34.74
N TYR A 632 26.67 -24.26 34.15
CA TYR A 632 26.38 -23.55 32.92
C TYR A 632 26.18 -24.49 31.73
N GLU A 633 27.04 -25.51 31.56
CA GLU A 633 26.90 -26.51 30.49
C GLU A 633 25.62 -27.36 30.70
N ARG A 634 25.30 -27.75 31.94
CA ARG A 634 24.07 -28.50 32.25
C ARG A 634 22.82 -27.70 31.89
N LEU A 635 22.71 -26.46 32.35
CA LEU A 635 21.57 -25.59 32.05
C LEU A 635 21.46 -25.26 30.58
N SER A 636 22.59 -25.09 29.88
CA SER A 636 22.63 -24.86 28.44
C SER A 636 22.09 -26.07 27.66
N GLN A 637 22.41 -27.27 28.10
CA GLN A 637 21.89 -28.51 27.53
C GLN A 637 20.40 -28.71 27.80
N GLU A 638 19.95 -28.38 28.99
CA GLU A 638 18.51 -28.41 29.35
C GLU A 638 17.71 -27.37 28.58
N LEU A 639 18.27 -26.18 28.36
CA LEU A 639 17.66 -25.14 27.50
C LEU A 639 17.51 -25.66 26.07
N ALA A 640 18.56 -26.24 25.48
CA ALA A 640 18.52 -26.76 24.11
C ALA A 640 17.48 -27.88 23.96
N ASN A 641 17.42 -28.83 24.91
CA ASN A 641 16.43 -29.88 24.88
C ASN A 641 15.00 -29.35 25.02
N THR A 642 14.78 -28.37 25.90
CA THR A 642 13.46 -27.78 26.13
C THR A 642 13.00 -26.98 24.90
N THR A 643 13.93 -26.30 24.23
CA THR A 643 13.64 -25.56 22.97
C THR A 643 13.24 -26.52 21.86
N SER A 644 13.94 -27.66 21.71
CA SER A 644 13.59 -28.67 20.70
C SER A 644 12.21 -29.31 20.97
N GLN A 645 11.85 -29.50 22.25
CA GLN A 645 10.52 -30.00 22.61
C GLN A 645 9.43 -28.97 22.35
N LEU A 646 9.72 -27.70 22.53
CA LEU A 646 8.81 -26.60 22.23
C LEU A 646 8.56 -26.51 20.71
N GLU A 647 9.59 -26.64 19.88
CA GLU A 647 9.46 -26.68 18.42
C GLU A 647 8.57 -27.83 17.95
N ALA A 648 8.76 -29.04 18.52
CA ALA A 648 7.91 -30.19 18.19
C ALA A 648 6.44 -30.02 18.63
N LEU A 649 6.18 -29.24 19.69
CA LEU A 649 4.82 -28.89 20.10
C LEU A 649 4.18 -27.86 19.19
N TYR A 650 4.94 -26.90 18.64
CA TYR A 650 4.46 -25.96 17.63
C TYR A 650 4.10 -26.66 16.33
N ASP A 651 4.94 -27.57 15.84
CA ASP A 651 4.64 -28.38 14.65
C ASP A 651 3.34 -29.20 14.84
N ARG A 652 3.16 -29.76 16.05
CA ARG A 652 1.95 -30.51 16.37
C ARG A 652 0.71 -29.64 16.47
N TRP A 653 0.85 -28.43 17.02
CA TRP A 653 -0.22 -27.44 17.10
C TRP A 653 -0.65 -26.98 15.70
N GLU A 654 0.31 -26.74 14.79
CA GLU A 654 0.06 -26.36 13.40
C GLU A 654 -0.75 -27.45 12.67
N HIS A 655 -0.34 -28.73 12.79
CA HIS A 655 -1.08 -29.86 12.23
C HIS A 655 -2.50 -29.97 12.76
N LEU A 656 -2.68 -29.84 14.08
CA LEU A 656 -4.00 -29.92 14.70
C LEU A 656 -4.90 -28.72 14.36
N SER A 657 -4.30 -27.55 14.13
CA SER A 657 -5.02 -26.35 13.72
C SER A 657 -5.46 -26.39 12.24
N GLU A 658 -4.73 -27.11 11.37
CA GLU A 658 -5.13 -27.37 9.99
C GLU A 658 -6.25 -28.44 9.88
N GLU A 659 -6.35 -29.34 10.86
CA GLU A 659 -7.39 -30.37 10.92
C GLU A 659 -8.68 -29.91 11.64
N ALA A 660 -8.65 -28.79 12.37
CA ALA A 660 -9.76 -28.23 13.13
C ALA A 660 -10.66 -27.33 12.30
#